data_b45a5c0f5dc6b6f71eb98cffc9316166
#
_entry.id   b45a5c0f5dc6b6f71eb98cffc9316166
#
_cell.length_a   1.000
_cell.length_b   1.000
_cell.length_c   1.000
_cell.angle_alpha   90.00
_cell.angle_beta   90.00
_cell.angle_gamma   90.00
#
_symmetry.space_group_name_H-M   'P 1'
#
loop_
_entity.id
_entity.type
_entity.pdbx_description
1 polymer ?
#
loop_
_entity_poly.entity_id
_entity_poly.type
_entity_poly.pdbx_seq_one_letter_code
_entity_poly.pdbx_strand_id
1 'polypeptide(L)'
;MKTGKDKIVTFALLLFALLSGLFLIPIGIAHDPIWEIPSFAYLAAQPDIVGVGQPVYVYMWVDAPMPSAGINNDIRRHDYKLTITDPDGGSTIEQWDVVQDTTGIQYYSFVPDQVGEYQLLFEYAGQVYTWNGAFANDKFLPASASNAITVQDEPLTEPVTSYPLPNEYWTRPIEGQNTAWWSISSNWLNAPFIRVGDSGTQGAVSGCDTQSGYGRFQSDGLGPNSPHIMWSIPMQDAGVVGGSSYDALGKTYYMGGSYNVRFRDSIVMYGRLYYEESWGNGASGGDYICVDLRTGEEIWRLDQAEPGWIGKPTFGYLYSYDTPNQHGIIPNGWLVAQSGRTTFTWGFYDPRTGKNASLVVENIPQGITVAGPQGEVLKYVWDSTNKWLAQWNSSNVFTTQTTGTRDASLASAYDWNITISGVASGMNVYRYVAYNDILLLNDQNYGGPRSTGTGADVVAISLEPNKRGQVLWSEHYPVAPKNVTRKIIALDAEAGTFVTQDKETLELNGYSLENGAHLWQVVPEDALWDTMRSTTLAAYGNLYVSGFDGILHCYNMTTGDLTWTYGNGGAGNSTYAGLETAWGHYPIFTDVIADGKVYLGTTEHSPGSPFYKDSQYRCVDAYTGEELWTMMGWGTGMYVGQSDIVADGFFVFLNCYDMKIYCVGKGPSATSVTAGPEVSVHGSSVLVKGSVTDIAAGTTQDEQSARFPNGVPAVSDESMSGWMEYLYMQKPKPTSVTGVEVVISVLDPNNNSYEIGRTTADADGFFRLSFEPEVPGEYTVIATFEGSESYWASQAKTALCVEEAPAATPEPTPIPASAADLYLVPGIAGIIVAIAVVGAVLMLMLRKR
;
A
#
# COMPACT_ATOMS: atom_id res chain seq x y z
N MET A 1 -19.66 -22.45 75.24
CA MET A 1 -18.34 -22.79 74.63
C MET A 1 -18.41 -24.14 73.91
N LYS A 2 -19.31 -24.32 72.90
CA LYS A 2 -19.39 -25.56 72.09
C LYS A 2 -19.39 -25.30 70.58
N THR A 3 -19.21 -24.06 70.14
CA THR A 3 -19.33 -23.67 68.72
C THR A 3 -17.98 -23.52 67.96
N GLY A 4 -16.85 -23.63 68.62
CA GLY A 4 -15.52 -23.49 67.95
C GLY A 4 -14.93 -24.81 67.45
N LYS A 5 -15.20 -25.93 68.12
CA LYS A 5 -14.65 -27.24 67.73
C LYS A 5 -15.34 -27.82 66.51
N ASP A 6 -16.66 -27.59 66.35
CA ASP A 6 -17.37 -28.11 65.18
C ASP A 6 -16.99 -27.41 63.86
N LYS A 7 -16.68 -26.10 63.92
CA LYS A 7 -16.17 -25.35 62.74
C LYS A 7 -14.77 -25.81 62.34
N ILE A 8 -13.92 -26.13 63.29
CA ILE A 8 -12.54 -26.62 62.99
C ILE A 8 -12.62 -28.03 62.37
N VAL A 9 -13.51 -28.91 62.88
CA VAL A 9 -13.71 -30.26 62.33
C VAL A 9 -14.34 -30.19 60.95
N THR A 10 -15.27 -29.27 60.67
CA THR A 10 -15.89 -29.10 59.37
C THR A 10 -14.86 -28.50 58.36
N PHE A 11 -14.03 -27.58 58.80
CA PHE A 11 -12.97 -27.02 57.95
C PHE A 11 -11.88 -28.06 57.67
N ALA A 12 -11.45 -28.88 58.63
CA ALA A 12 -10.54 -29.98 58.44
C ALA A 12 -11.08 -31.08 57.50
N LEU A 13 -12.38 -31.38 57.59
CA LEU A 13 -13.07 -32.32 56.70
C LEU A 13 -13.21 -31.78 55.27
N LEU A 14 -13.50 -30.50 55.14
CA LEU A 14 -13.53 -29.82 53.82
C LEU A 14 -12.13 -29.73 53.20
N LEU A 15 -11.11 -29.43 54.00
CA LEU A 15 -9.71 -29.40 53.51
C LEU A 15 -9.22 -30.80 53.14
N PHE A 16 -9.60 -31.84 53.94
CA PHE A 16 -9.32 -33.21 53.59
C PHE A 16 -10.05 -33.71 52.36
N ALA A 17 -11.32 -33.30 52.15
CA ALA A 17 -12.10 -33.59 50.97
C ALA A 17 -11.53 -32.86 49.70
N LEU A 18 -11.02 -31.63 49.89
CA LEU A 18 -10.32 -30.90 48.83
C LEU A 18 -8.97 -31.51 48.49
N LEU A 19 -8.19 -31.92 49.52
CA LEU A 19 -6.90 -32.61 49.34
C LEU A 19 -7.09 -34.01 48.75
N SER A 20 -8.11 -34.74 49.17
CA SER A 20 -8.39 -36.07 48.60
C SER A 20 -9.00 -35.94 47.17
N GLY A 21 -9.69 -34.85 46.82
CA GLY A 21 -10.09 -34.56 45.45
C GLY A 21 -8.93 -34.23 44.51
N LEU A 22 -7.83 -33.68 45.06
CA LEU A 22 -6.60 -33.42 44.32
C LEU A 22 -5.79 -34.71 44.00
N PHE A 23 -6.01 -35.81 44.75
CA PHE A 23 -5.40 -37.12 44.47
C PHE A 23 -6.23 -38.01 43.54
N LEU A 24 -7.38 -37.55 43.09
CA LEU A 24 -8.24 -38.25 42.11
C LEU A 24 -8.20 -37.64 40.68
N ILE A 25 -7.16 -36.82 40.41
CA ILE A 25 -6.83 -36.60 39.00
C ILE A 25 -6.24 -37.95 38.53
N PRO A 26 -6.87 -38.63 37.56
CA PRO A 26 -6.20 -39.79 37.02
C PRO A 26 -4.93 -39.28 36.36
N ILE A 27 -3.79 -39.59 36.99
CA ILE A 27 -2.51 -39.58 36.32
C ILE A 27 -2.72 -40.60 35.22
N GLY A 28 -2.82 -40.14 33.95
CA GLY A 28 -2.89 -41.02 32.81
C GLY A 28 -1.76 -42.03 32.92
N ILE A 29 -2.07 -43.28 33.29
CA ILE A 29 -1.07 -44.34 33.36
C ILE A 29 -0.70 -44.63 31.92
N ALA A 30 0.59 -44.47 31.57
CA ALA A 30 1.11 -44.94 30.26
C ALA A 30 0.75 -46.41 30.06
N HIS A 31 0.53 -46.82 28.83
CA HIS A 31 0.23 -48.21 28.52
C HIS A 31 1.39 -49.12 28.94
N ASP A 32 1.02 -50.25 29.60
CA ASP A 32 1.98 -51.32 29.96
C ASP A 32 1.40 -52.66 29.55
N PRO A 33 1.94 -53.35 28.52
CA PRO A 33 3.13 -52.92 27.76
C PRO A 33 2.87 -51.71 26.86
N ILE A 34 3.94 -50.98 26.52
CA ILE A 34 3.95 -49.85 25.56
C ILE A 34 3.24 -50.26 24.28
N TRP A 35 2.35 -49.44 23.80
CA TRP A 35 1.68 -49.64 22.52
C TRP A 35 2.54 -49.29 21.32
N GLU A 36 2.49 -50.14 20.29
CA GLU A 36 2.96 -49.83 18.97
C GLU A 36 1.75 -49.48 18.09
N ILE A 37 1.58 -48.18 17.81
CA ILE A 37 0.41 -47.63 17.12
C ILE A 37 0.71 -47.53 15.63
N PRO A 38 0.00 -48.31 14.79
CA PRO A 38 0.14 -48.17 13.33
C PRO A 38 -0.19 -46.75 12.88
N SER A 39 0.55 -46.22 11.91
CA SER A 39 0.26 -44.98 11.25
C SER A 39 0.00 -45.17 9.77
N PHE A 40 -0.84 -44.35 9.17
CA PHE A 40 -1.15 -44.38 7.75
C PHE A 40 -0.81 -43.03 7.15
N ALA A 41 0.09 -43.00 6.20
CA ALA A 41 0.51 -41.78 5.52
C ALA A 41 -0.33 -41.53 4.27
N TYR A 42 -0.60 -40.32 3.98
CA TYR A 42 -1.32 -39.86 2.81
C TYR A 42 -0.55 -38.73 2.12
N LEU A 43 -0.59 -38.76 0.77
CA LEU A 43 0.10 -37.78 -0.07
C LEU A 43 -0.81 -37.39 -1.22
N ALA A 44 -1.12 -36.14 -1.35
CA ALA A 44 -1.86 -35.56 -2.47
C ALA A 44 -1.03 -34.50 -3.18
N ALA A 45 -0.97 -34.57 -4.50
CA ALA A 45 -0.35 -33.56 -5.33
C ALA A 45 -1.36 -33.06 -6.38
N GLN A 46 -1.46 -31.73 -6.53
CA GLN A 46 -2.43 -31.09 -7.42
C GLN A 46 -1.78 -29.90 -8.14
N PRO A 47 -2.06 -29.69 -9.43
CA PRO A 47 -2.76 -30.60 -10.30
C PRO A 47 -1.94 -31.90 -10.59
N ASP A 48 -2.59 -32.97 -10.90
CA ASP A 48 -1.95 -34.25 -11.27
C ASP A 48 -1.36 -34.26 -12.70
N ILE A 49 -1.83 -33.34 -13.54
CA ILE A 49 -1.23 -32.96 -14.82
C ILE A 49 -0.93 -31.46 -14.78
N VAL A 50 0.27 -31.05 -15.17
CA VAL A 50 0.71 -29.66 -15.13
C VAL A 50 1.66 -29.34 -16.28
N GLY A 51 1.73 -28.08 -16.72
CA GLY A 51 2.74 -27.64 -17.68
C GLY A 51 4.09 -27.33 -17.03
N VAL A 52 5.18 -27.42 -17.78
CA VAL A 52 6.50 -26.99 -17.34
C VAL A 52 6.43 -25.52 -16.87
N GLY A 53 7.02 -25.23 -15.71
CA GLY A 53 7.03 -23.88 -15.14
C GLY A 53 5.78 -23.50 -14.35
N GLN A 54 4.77 -24.35 -14.24
CA GLN A 54 3.60 -24.12 -13.43
C GLN A 54 3.71 -24.81 -12.07
N PRO A 55 3.15 -24.23 -10.98
CA PRO A 55 3.29 -24.77 -9.64
C PRO A 55 2.45 -26.05 -9.41
N VAL A 56 3.04 -26.96 -8.66
CA VAL A 56 2.36 -28.13 -8.09
C VAL A 56 2.27 -27.96 -6.59
N TYR A 57 1.08 -28.22 -6.04
CA TYR A 57 0.79 -28.12 -4.62
C TYR A 57 0.70 -29.51 -4.00
N VAL A 58 1.53 -29.75 -2.98
CA VAL A 58 1.67 -31.05 -2.33
C VAL A 58 1.19 -30.97 -0.90
N TYR A 59 0.27 -31.84 -0.53
CA TYR A 59 -0.24 -32.01 0.83
C TYR A 59 0.11 -33.40 1.33
N MET A 60 0.63 -33.47 2.56
CA MET A 60 0.98 -34.73 3.19
C MET A 60 0.55 -34.75 4.65
N TRP A 61 0.08 -35.87 5.11
CA TRP A 61 -0.36 -36.07 6.50
C TRP A 61 -0.33 -37.50 6.94
N VAL A 62 -0.45 -37.73 8.21
CA VAL A 62 -0.65 -39.00 8.86
C VAL A 62 -2.07 -39.06 9.42
N ASP A 63 -2.71 -40.19 9.37
CA ASP A 63 -4.13 -40.47 9.59
C ASP A 63 -4.82 -39.81 10.76
N ALA A 64 -4.10 -39.48 11.82
CA ALA A 64 -4.68 -38.77 12.99
C ALA A 64 -3.71 -37.74 13.57
N PRO A 65 -4.22 -36.68 14.16
CA PRO A 65 -3.41 -35.78 14.97
C PRO A 65 -2.72 -36.53 16.09
N MET A 66 -1.62 -35.99 16.60
CA MET A 66 -1.03 -36.51 17.82
C MET A 66 -2.03 -36.39 18.97
N PRO A 67 -2.18 -37.43 19.82
CA PRO A 67 -3.10 -37.35 20.95
C PRO A 67 -2.85 -36.12 21.81
N SER A 68 -3.89 -35.39 22.13
CA SER A 68 -3.85 -34.15 22.90
C SER A 68 -3.13 -32.96 22.23
N ALA A 69 -2.78 -33.07 20.94
CA ALA A 69 -2.26 -31.92 20.20
C ALA A 69 -3.26 -30.76 20.24
N GLY A 70 -2.79 -29.57 20.50
CA GLY A 70 -3.63 -28.39 20.59
C GLY A 70 -2.82 -27.10 20.41
N ILE A 71 -3.55 -26.00 20.25
CA ILE A 71 -2.93 -24.69 19.96
C ILE A 71 -2.05 -24.16 21.09
N ASN A 72 -2.24 -24.68 22.30
CA ASN A 72 -1.56 -24.18 23.51
C ASN A 72 -0.44 -25.12 23.98
N ASN A 73 -0.05 -26.09 23.18
CA ASN A 73 1.02 -27.02 23.51
C ASN A 73 1.92 -27.31 22.32
N ASP A 74 3.02 -27.98 22.59
CA ASP A 74 4.04 -28.37 21.62
C ASP A 74 3.90 -29.82 21.09
N ILE A 75 2.74 -30.45 21.30
CA ILE A 75 2.50 -31.80 20.82
C ILE A 75 2.27 -31.78 19.32
N ARG A 76 3.26 -32.30 18.55
CA ARG A 76 3.29 -32.22 17.10
C ARG A 76 3.75 -33.54 16.48
N ARG A 77 3.47 -33.70 15.18
CA ARG A 77 4.14 -34.70 14.34
C ARG A 77 5.55 -34.21 14.04
N HIS A 78 6.48 -35.14 13.95
CA HIS A 78 7.90 -34.89 13.70
C HIS A 78 8.40 -35.66 12.48
N ASP A 79 9.53 -35.20 11.94
CA ASP A 79 10.35 -35.93 10.97
C ASP A 79 9.59 -36.35 9.70
N TYR A 80 8.83 -35.40 9.12
CA TYR A 80 8.27 -35.58 7.80
C TYR A 80 9.34 -35.37 6.74
N LYS A 81 9.34 -36.25 5.72
CA LYS A 81 10.26 -36.15 4.59
C LYS A 81 9.49 -36.34 3.29
N LEU A 82 9.65 -35.43 2.37
CA LEU A 82 9.19 -35.50 0.98
C LEU A 82 10.39 -35.67 0.07
N THR A 83 10.37 -36.67 -0.77
CA THR A 83 11.31 -36.89 -1.87
C THR A 83 10.57 -36.69 -3.17
N ILE A 84 11.06 -35.80 -4.02
CA ILE A 84 10.55 -35.53 -5.36
C ILE A 84 11.62 -36.03 -6.33
N THR A 85 11.29 -36.98 -7.16
CA THR A 85 12.19 -37.52 -8.18
C THR A 85 11.73 -37.04 -9.56
N ASP A 86 12.60 -36.36 -10.28
CA ASP A 86 12.36 -35.85 -11.62
C ASP A 86 12.42 -37.00 -12.67
N PRO A 87 12.03 -36.75 -13.93
CA PRO A 87 12.03 -37.77 -14.99
C PRO A 87 13.43 -38.36 -15.31
N ASP A 88 14.49 -37.63 -15.01
CA ASP A 88 15.88 -38.05 -15.22
C ASP A 88 16.44 -38.87 -14.04
N GLY A 89 15.68 -38.98 -12.96
CA GLY A 89 16.07 -39.70 -11.73
C GLY A 89 16.82 -38.81 -10.73
N GLY A 90 16.90 -37.50 -10.95
CA GLY A 90 17.33 -36.52 -9.96
C GLY A 90 16.34 -36.44 -8.81
N SER A 91 16.81 -36.18 -7.59
CA SER A 91 15.92 -36.15 -6.43
C SER A 91 16.14 -34.90 -5.59
N THR A 92 15.05 -34.20 -5.30
CA THR A 92 14.97 -33.12 -4.30
C THR A 92 14.34 -33.65 -3.03
N ILE A 93 14.92 -33.32 -1.88
CA ILE A 93 14.44 -33.78 -0.58
C ILE A 93 14.13 -32.58 0.29
N GLU A 94 12.90 -32.56 0.80
CA GLU A 94 12.43 -31.60 1.79
C GLU A 94 12.14 -32.31 3.10
N GLN A 95 12.48 -31.67 4.24
CA GLN A 95 12.32 -32.28 5.55
C GLN A 95 11.77 -31.26 6.55
N TRP A 96 10.90 -31.72 7.42
CA TRP A 96 10.32 -30.94 8.49
C TRP A 96 10.54 -31.68 9.82
N ASP A 97 11.44 -31.18 10.62
CA ASP A 97 11.71 -31.74 11.95
C ASP A 97 10.47 -31.68 12.85
N VAL A 98 9.65 -30.63 12.68
CA VAL A 98 8.38 -30.43 13.38
C VAL A 98 7.32 -29.94 12.40
N VAL A 99 6.20 -30.64 12.35
CA VAL A 99 5.02 -30.16 11.60
C VAL A 99 4.20 -29.25 12.51
N GLN A 100 4.15 -27.97 12.21
CA GLN A 100 3.53 -26.95 13.07
C GLN A 100 1.99 -27.12 13.19
N ASP A 101 1.37 -27.63 12.15
CA ASP A 101 -0.07 -27.89 12.15
C ASP A 101 -0.45 -28.95 13.19
N THR A 102 -1.39 -28.61 14.09
CA THR A 102 -1.86 -29.52 15.16
C THR A 102 -2.56 -30.76 14.60
N THR A 103 -3.09 -30.71 13.38
CA THR A 103 -3.68 -31.87 12.70
C THR A 103 -2.64 -32.75 12.00
N GLY A 104 -1.39 -32.27 11.93
CA GLY A 104 -0.29 -32.99 11.29
C GLY A 104 -0.26 -32.89 9.79
N ILE A 105 -0.92 -31.89 9.18
CA ILE A 105 -0.86 -31.65 7.73
C ILE A 105 0.36 -30.78 7.43
N GLN A 106 1.14 -31.18 6.43
CA GLN A 106 2.25 -30.40 5.88
C GLN A 106 1.96 -30.08 4.42
N TYR A 107 2.18 -28.82 4.08
CA TYR A 107 2.07 -28.29 2.72
C TYR A 107 3.46 -28.01 2.15
N TYR A 108 3.60 -28.23 0.85
CA TYR A 108 4.77 -27.82 0.07
C TYR A 108 4.33 -27.46 -1.36
N SER A 109 5.08 -26.63 -2.04
CA SER A 109 4.89 -26.38 -3.47
C SER A 109 6.21 -26.37 -4.20
N PHE A 110 6.23 -26.87 -5.41
CA PHE A 110 7.38 -26.80 -6.30
C PHE A 110 6.95 -26.54 -7.74
N VAL A 111 7.89 -26.08 -8.55
CA VAL A 111 7.68 -25.79 -9.95
C VAL A 111 8.55 -26.74 -10.76
N PRO A 112 7.95 -27.71 -11.50
CA PRO A 112 8.70 -28.64 -12.33
C PRO A 112 9.31 -27.92 -13.54
N ASP A 113 10.54 -28.26 -13.88
CA ASP A 113 11.32 -27.67 -14.96
C ASP A 113 11.50 -28.58 -16.17
N GLN A 114 11.01 -29.82 -16.09
CA GLN A 114 11.15 -30.82 -17.13
C GLN A 114 9.82 -31.50 -17.46
N VAL A 115 9.63 -31.88 -18.71
CA VAL A 115 8.52 -32.74 -19.18
C VAL A 115 8.76 -34.18 -18.76
N GLY A 116 7.73 -34.80 -18.23
CA GLY A 116 7.76 -36.23 -17.85
C GLY A 116 7.03 -36.51 -16.57
N GLU A 117 7.24 -37.71 -16.03
CA GLU A 117 6.59 -38.14 -14.79
C GLU A 117 7.50 -37.83 -13.59
N TYR A 118 7.00 -37.08 -12.64
CA TYR A 118 7.63 -36.83 -11.36
C TYR A 118 7.04 -37.78 -10.32
N GLN A 119 7.92 -38.47 -9.59
CA GLN A 119 7.53 -39.37 -8.51
C GLN A 119 7.70 -38.66 -7.16
N LEU A 120 6.66 -38.70 -6.35
CA LEU A 120 6.66 -38.12 -5.02
C LEU A 120 6.56 -39.25 -3.99
N LEU A 121 7.43 -39.21 -2.99
CA LEU A 121 7.40 -40.11 -1.86
C LEU A 121 7.40 -39.32 -0.54
N PHE A 122 6.33 -39.47 0.21
CA PHE A 122 6.24 -38.99 1.57
C PHE A 122 6.59 -40.10 2.55
N GLU A 123 7.48 -39.81 3.48
CA GLU A 123 7.93 -40.69 4.55
C GLU A 123 7.71 -40.06 5.90
N TYR A 124 7.06 -40.74 6.79
CA TYR A 124 7.01 -40.47 8.22
C TYR A 124 7.83 -41.49 8.96
N ALA A 125 8.87 -41.10 9.67
CA ALA A 125 9.80 -41.99 10.34
C ALA A 125 9.20 -42.72 11.54
N GLY A 126 8.00 -42.32 11.97
CA GLY A 126 7.44 -42.69 13.26
C GLY A 126 8.03 -41.86 14.38
N GLN A 127 7.38 -41.84 15.51
CA GLN A 127 7.89 -41.13 16.69
C GLN A 127 7.42 -41.76 18.00
N VAL A 128 8.17 -41.54 19.07
CA VAL A 128 7.75 -41.89 20.43
C VAL A 128 6.98 -40.69 21.02
N TYR A 129 5.88 -40.97 21.69
CA TYR A 129 5.13 -39.94 22.39
C TYR A 129 5.85 -39.54 23.66
N THR A 130 6.54 -38.42 23.63
CA THR A 130 7.43 -37.97 24.71
C THR A 130 6.73 -37.10 25.77
N TRP A 131 5.52 -36.70 25.53
CA TRP A 131 4.73 -35.87 26.43
C TRP A 131 4.04 -36.70 27.52
N ASN A 132 3.64 -36.02 28.57
CA ASN A 132 2.90 -36.65 29.67
C ASN A 132 1.46 -37.00 29.27
N GLY A 133 0.93 -38.12 29.75
CA GLY A 133 -0.45 -38.52 29.52
C GLY A 133 -0.61 -40.02 29.31
N ALA A 134 -1.79 -40.42 28.84
CA ALA A 134 -2.13 -41.84 28.61
C ALA A 134 -1.24 -42.52 27.57
N PHE A 135 -0.71 -41.77 26.62
CA PHE A 135 0.13 -42.29 25.52
C PHE A 135 1.65 -42.14 25.78
N ALA A 136 2.04 -41.74 26.97
CA ALA A 136 3.46 -41.54 27.32
C ALA A 136 4.31 -42.78 27.01
N ASN A 137 5.35 -42.62 26.17
CA ASN A 137 6.26 -43.64 25.66
C ASN A 137 5.67 -44.60 24.58
N ASP A 138 4.42 -44.46 24.19
CA ASP A 138 3.89 -45.21 23.06
C ASP A 138 4.60 -44.84 21.77
N LYS A 139 4.71 -45.81 20.87
CA LYS A 139 5.40 -45.65 19.60
C LYS A 139 4.40 -45.53 18.44
N PHE A 140 4.41 -44.42 17.71
CA PHE A 140 3.76 -44.32 16.43
C PHE A 140 4.69 -44.88 15.37
N LEU A 141 4.21 -45.87 14.63
CA LEU A 141 5.05 -46.61 13.69
C LEU A 141 5.29 -45.78 12.41
N PRO A 142 6.39 -46.07 11.70
CA PRO A 142 6.66 -45.45 10.41
C PRO A 142 5.56 -45.72 9.39
N ALA A 143 5.36 -44.76 8.48
CA ALA A 143 4.45 -44.88 7.36
C ALA A 143 4.98 -44.12 6.14
N SER A 144 4.55 -44.49 4.94
CA SER A 144 4.89 -43.78 3.72
C SER A 144 3.72 -43.80 2.73
N ALA A 145 3.69 -42.81 1.87
CA ALA A 145 2.76 -42.75 0.74
C ALA A 145 3.48 -42.21 -0.50
N SER A 146 3.09 -42.66 -1.68
CA SER A 146 3.64 -42.20 -2.94
C SER A 146 2.54 -41.63 -3.83
N ASN A 147 2.90 -40.71 -4.67
CA ASN A 147 2.06 -40.14 -5.71
C ASN A 147 2.91 -39.83 -6.93
N ALA A 148 2.31 -39.63 -8.08
CA ALA A 148 2.98 -39.22 -9.29
C ALA A 148 2.19 -38.10 -9.96
N ILE A 149 2.91 -37.20 -10.62
CA ILE A 149 2.32 -36.15 -11.45
C ILE A 149 2.91 -36.23 -12.84
N THR A 150 2.14 -35.83 -13.84
CA THR A 150 2.58 -35.73 -15.22
C THR A 150 2.83 -34.29 -15.58
N VAL A 151 4.04 -33.98 -16.02
CA VAL A 151 4.43 -32.67 -16.52
C VAL A 151 4.46 -32.72 -18.05
N GLN A 152 3.65 -31.87 -18.67
CA GLN A 152 3.58 -31.72 -20.13
C GLN A 152 4.25 -30.43 -20.59
N ASP A 153 4.58 -30.34 -21.88
CA ASP A 153 5.19 -29.13 -22.45
C ASP A 153 4.19 -27.95 -22.50
N GLU A 154 2.95 -28.27 -22.86
CA GLU A 154 1.90 -27.23 -22.91
C GLU A 154 1.39 -26.89 -21.51
N PRO A 155 1.39 -25.59 -21.13
CA PRO A 155 0.85 -25.18 -19.84
C PRO A 155 -0.66 -25.45 -19.77
N LEU A 156 -1.15 -25.77 -18.58
CA LEU A 156 -2.58 -25.76 -18.31
C LEU A 156 -3.09 -24.34 -18.52
N THR A 157 -4.18 -24.25 -19.26
CA THR A 157 -4.85 -22.96 -19.43
C THR A 157 -5.36 -22.50 -18.07
N GLU A 158 -4.95 -21.33 -17.65
CA GLU A 158 -5.55 -20.70 -16.47
C GLU A 158 -7.07 -20.60 -16.70
N PRO A 159 -7.88 -20.85 -15.66
CA PRO A 159 -9.30 -20.68 -15.78
C PRO A 159 -9.58 -19.24 -16.20
N VAL A 160 -10.20 -19.09 -17.36
CA VAL A 160 -10.61 -17.77 -17.86
C VAL A 160 -11.43 -17.11 -16.76
N THR A 161 -11.04 -15.91 -16.38
CA THR A 161 -11.81 -15.10 -15.42
C THR A 161 -13.27 -15.15 -15.84
N SER A 162 -14.12 -15.60 -14.93
CA SER A 162 -15.54 -15.75 -15.24
C SER A 162 -16.10 -14.41 -15.70
N TYR A 163 -16.66 -14.41 -16.89
CA TYR A 163 -17.33 -13.26 -17.42
C TYR A 163 -18.83 -13.34 -17.09
N PRO A 164 -19.46 -12.25 -16.70
CA PRO A 164 -18.98 -10.88 -16.63
C PRO A 164 -18.08 -10.63 -15.39
N LEU A 165 -17.18 -9.65 -15.53
CA LEU A 165 -16.34 -9.22 -14.42
C LEU A 165 -17.22 -8.68 -13.27
N PRO A 166 -16.80 -8.82 -12.00
CA PRO A 166 -17.47 -8.16 -10.88
C PRO A 166 -17.50 -6.65 -11.09
N ASN A 167 -18.64 -6.03 -10.85
CA ASN A 167 -18.81 -4.58 -10.92
C ASN A 167 -18.74 -3.90 -9.54
N GLU A 168 -18.31 -4.63 -8.54
CA GLU A 168 -18.02 -4.15 -7.20
C GLU A 168 -16.52 -4.02 -7.01
N TYR A 169 -16.06 -2.90 -6.49
CA TYR A 169 -14.68 -2.81 -6.09
C TYR A 169 -14.47 -3.33 -4.68
N TRP A 170 -13.29 -3.85 -4.43
CA TRP A 170 -12.93 -4.38 -3.13
C TRP A 170 -12.45 -3.26 -2.21
N THR A 171 -13.00 -3.18 -1.02
CA THR A 171 -12.57 -2.21 -0.01
C THR A 171 -11.22 -2.57 0.60
N ARG A 172 -10.82 -3.83 0.48
CA ARG A 172 -9.49 -4.34 0.81
C ARG A 172 -9.12 -5.43 -0.17
N PRO A 173 -7.85 -5.51 -0.61
CA PRO A 173 -7.36 -6.71 -1.25
C PRO A 173 -7.48 -7.87 -0.28
N ILE A 174 -8.14 -8.94 -0.69
CA ILE A 174 -8.14 -10.20 0.06
C ILE A 174 -7.10 -11.09 -0.61
N GLU A 175 -5.85 -10.77 -0.35
CA GLU A 175 -4.77 -11.62 -0.81
C GLU A 175 -4.31 -12.50 0.32
N GLY A 176 -4.53 -13.81 0.19
CA GLY A 176 -4.02 -14.80 1.12
C GLY A 176 -2.50 -14.91 1.12
N GLN A 177 -1.82 -14.15 0.27
CA GLN A 177 -0.37 -14.13 0.14
C GLN A 177 0.33 -13.13 1.07
N ASN A 178 -0.40 -12.20 1.65
CA ASN A 178 0.15 -11.25 2.60
C ASN A 178 0.45 -11.94 3.92
N THR A 179 1.62 -12.51 4.02
CA THR A 179 2.13 -13.18 5.22
C THR A 179 2.76 -12.22 6.22
N ALA A 180 3.24 -11.08 5.76
CA ALA A 180 3.81 -10.03 6.61
C ALA A 180 2.72 -9.01 6.98
N TRP A 181 1.91 -9.33 7.95
CA TRP A 181 0.76 -8.54 8.38
C TRP A 181 1.08 -7.08 8.70
N TRP A 182 2.21 -6.83 9.33
CA TRP A 182 2.67 -5.51 9.72
C TRP A 182 3.17 -4.65 8.55
N SER A 183 3.54 -5.25 7.43
CA SER A 183 4.01 -4.53 6.23
C SER A 183 2.89 -3.98 5.35
N ILE A 184 1.63 -4.35 5.60
CA ILE A 184 0.48 -3.90 4.81
C ILE A 184 0.16 -2.42 5.08
N SER A 185 0.48 -1.93 6.26
CA SER A 185 0.11 -0.60 6.74
C SER A 185 1.37 0.23 6.97
N SER A 186 1.76 0.99 5.98
CA SER A 186 3.07 1.63 5.92
C SER A 186 3.27 2.83 6.85
N ASN A 187 2.24 3.33 7.50
CA ASN A 187 2.35 4.47 8.42
C ASN A 187 1.87 4.18 9.86
N TRP A 188 1.73 2.93 10.25
CA TRP A 188 1.25 2.63 11.60
C TRP A 188 2.26 2.97 12.70
N LEU A 189 3.55 2.90 12.43
CA LEU A 189 4.59 3.38 13.35
C LEU A 189 4.74 4.91 13.36
N ASN A 190 4.04 5.62 12.49
CA ASN A 190 4.09 7.07 12.32
C ASN A 190 5.51 7.61 12.11
N ALA A 191 5.76 8.10 10.91
CA ALA A 191 6.99 8.80 10.60
C ALA A 191 6.92 10.26 11.05
N PRO A 192 7.76 10.74 11.88
CA PRO A 192 8.94 10.21 12.53
C PRO A 192 8.65 9.80 13.97
N PHE A 193 8.13 8.62 14.14
CA PHE A 193 7.87 8.06 15.47
C PHE A 193 9.04 8.22 16.42
N ILE A 194 10.23 8.21 15.87
CA ILE A 194 11.44 8.33 16.65
C ILE A 194 12.01 9.73 16.48
N ARG A 195 11.46 10.61 17.21
CA ARG A 195 12.18 11.83 17.56
C ARG A 195 13.23 11.48 18.59
N VAL A 196 14.39 11.19 18.11
CA VAL A 196 15.53 11.16 19.00
C VAL A 196 15.73 12.56 19.54
N GLY A 197 15.52 12.70 20.85
CA GLY A 197 15.91 13.83 21.66
C GLY A 197 15.74 15.18 21.00
N ASP A 198 14.77 15.87 21.44
CA ASP A 198 14.46 17.25 21.14
C ASP A 198 15.57 18.20 21.63
N SER A 199 16.80 17.91 21.27
CA SER A 199 17.93 18.77 21.59
C SER A 199 18.13 19.84 20.50
N GLY A 200 17.04 20.44 20.01
CA GLY A 200 17.09 21.66 19.21
C GLY A 200 17.93 21.61 17.93
N THR A 201 18.47 20.48 17.56
CA THR A 201 19.14 20.28 16.29
C THR A 201 18.08 19.90 15.27
N GLN A 202 17.51 20.90 14.71
CA GLN A 202 16.72 20.89 13.52
C GLN A 202 17.55 20.39 12.34
N GLY A 203 17.65 19.20 12.20
CA GLY A 203 18.03 18.53 11.04
C GLY A 203 17.34 17.24 11.24
N ALA A 204 16.15 17.14 10.76
CA ALA A 204 15.61 15.85 10.52
C ALA A 204 16.66 15.16 9.66
N VAL A 205 17.48 14.39 10.27
CA VAL A 205 18.27 13.43 9.57
C VAL A 205 17.27 12.39 9.19
N SER A 206 16.55 12.73 8.20
CA SER A 206 15.80 11.82 7.41
C SER A 206 16.81 11.00 6.64
N GLY A 207 16.55 9.87 6.28
CA GLY A 207 17.38 9.13 5.39
C GLY A 207 17.99 7.91 5.96
N CYS A 208 17.69 7.65 7.16
CA CYS A 208 17.94 6.33 7.59
C CYS A 208 16.64 5.61 7.50
N ASP A 209 16.29 5.17 6.41
CA ASP A 209 15.38 4.11 6.13
C ASP A 209 14.36 3.74 7.23
N THR A 210 13.56 2.81 6.98
CA THR A 210 12.65 2.16 7.93
C THR A 210 13.36 1.60 9.15
N GLN A 211 14.64 1.30 9.04
CA GLN A 211 15.40 0.68 10.13
C GLN A 211 15.81 1.68 11.20
N SER A 212 15.96 2.94 10.87
CA SER A 212 16.17 4.00 11.84
C SER A 212 14.89 4.57 12.41
N GLY A 213 13.73 4.12 11.94
CA GLY A 213 12.43 4.53 12.41
C GLY A 213 11.99 5.91 11.95
N TYR A 214 12.58 6.47 10.94
CA TYR A 214 12.13 7.76 10.39
C TYR A 214 10.90 7.64 9.51
N GLY A 215 10.57 6.45 9.04
CA GLY A 215 9.33 6.13 8.34
C GLY A 215 9.09 6.88 7.02
N ARG A 216 10.04 7.67 6.56
CA ARG A 216 9.95 8.39 5.29
C ARG A 216 10.28 7.52 4.08
N PHE A 217 11.08 6.51 4.27
CA PHE A 217 11.21 5.40 3.34
C PHE A 217 10.37 4.23 3.83
N GLN A 218 9.39 3.85 3.09
CA GLN A 218 8.44 2.79 3.41
C GLN A 218 8.56 1.71 2.35
N SER A 219 9.46 0.77 2.58
CA SER A 219 9.79 -0.30 1.62
C SER A 219 8.58 -1.13 1.20
N ASP A 220 7.65 -1.33 2.14
CA ASP A 220 6.44 -2.13 1.95
C ASP A 220 5.17 -1.28 1.69
N GLY A 221 5.33 0.04 1.62
CA GLY A 221 4.23 0.96 1.38
C GLY A 221 3.76 0.88 -0.07
N LEU A 222 2.46 0.95 -0.27
CA LEU A 222 1.83 1.12 -1.59
C LEU A 222 1.28 2.53 -1.69
N GLY A 223 1.49 3.18 -2.82
CA GLY A 223 1.04 4.53 -3.09
C GLY A 223 0.34 4.68 -4.43
N PRO A 224 -0.45 5.75 -4.62
CA PRO A 224 -1.22 5.94 -5.84
C PRO A 224 -0.33 6.25 -7.05
N ASN A 225 -0.70 5.69 -8.19
CA ASN A 225 -0.08 5.98 -9.50
C ASN A 225 -0.74 7.17 -10.22
N SER A 226 -1.78 7.74 -9.64
CA SER A 226 -2.57 8.83 -10.21
C SER A 226 -3.03 9.78 -9.11
N PRO A 227 -3.22 11.08 -9.40
CA PRO A 227 -3.67 12.07 -8.43
C PRO A 227 -5.20 12.07 -8.20
N HIS A 228 -5.86 10.93 -8.36
CA HIS A 228 -7.30 10.82 -8.16
C HIS A 228 -7.67 11.03 -6.70
N ILE A 229 -8.54 12.03 -6.42
CA ILE A 229 -8.98 12.38 -5.07
C ILE A 229 -10.19 11.53 -4.69
N MET A 230 -10.04 10.74 -3.63
CA MET A 230 -11.11 9.93 -3.06
C MET A 230 -12.12 10.77 -2.28
N TRP A 231 -11.61 11.74 -1.53
CA TRP A 231 -12.41 12.66 -0.70
C TRP A 231 -11.54 13.81 -0.18
N SER A 232 -12.21 14.86 0.29
CA SER A 232 -11.56 15.93 1.07
C SER A 232 -12.39 16.29 2.28
N ILE A 233 -11.75 16.60 3.42
CA ILE A 233 -12.40 16.99 4.67
C ILE A 233 -11.79 18.30 5.16
N PRO A 234 -12.59 19.32 5.56
CA PRO A 234 -12.05 20.50 6.18
C PRO A 234 -11.49 20.16 7.56
N MET A 235 -10.25 20.56 7.83
CA MET A 235 -9.66 20.50 9.16
C MET A 235 -10.06 21.75 9.96
N GLN A 236 -10.21 22.86 9.29
CA GLN A 236 -10.60 24.15 9.84
C GLN A 236 -11.41 24.92 8.81
N ASP A 237 -12.17 25.90 9.28
CA ASP A 237 -12.72 26.91 8.40
C ASP A 237 -11.56 27.65 7.74
N ALA A 238 -11.44 27.47 6.46
CA ALA A 238 -10.33 27.98 5.68
C ALA A 238 -10.83 28.95 4.62
N GLY A 239 -9.94 29.72 4.16
CA GLY A 239 -10.15 30.67 3.11
C GLY A 239 -9.12 31.76 3.19
N VAL A 240 -8.87 32.41 2.08
CA VAL A 240 -8.02 33.60 2.06
C VAL A 240 -8.78 34.75 2.68
N VAL A 241 -8.42 35.08 3.91
CA VAL A 241 -8.90 36.29 4.57
C VAL A 241 -7.91 37.41 4.26
N GLY A 242 -8.39 38.52 3.78
CA GLY A 242 -7.56 39.70 3.50
C GLY A 242 -7.82 40.20 2.09
N GLY A 243 -6.91 40.07 1.20
CA GLY A 243 -6.91 40.70 -0.12
C GLY A 243 -6.09 41.98 -0.13
N SER A 244 -6.35 42.87 -1.08
CA SER A 244 -5.51 44.05 -1.33
C SER A 244 -5.43 45.04 -0.18
N SER A 245 -6.36 44.98 0.79
CA SER A 245 -6.41 45.88 1.93
C SER A 245 -5.46 45.48 3.06
N TYR A 246 -4.96 44.24 3.08
CA TYR A 246 -4.12 43.76 4.17
C TYR A 246 -2.65 43.94 3.91
N ASP A 247 -2.19 43.54 2.75
CA ASP A 247 -0.78 43.71 2.37
C ASP A 247 -0.63 43.55 0.86
N ALA A 248 0.03 44.49 0.20
CA ALA A 248 0.35 44.43 -1.22
C ALA A 248 1.26 43.23 -1.58
N LEU A 249 1.94 42.65 -0.59
CA LEU A 249 2.80 41.48 -0.76
C LEU A 249 2.06 40.14 -0.51
N GLY A 250 0.76 40.20 -0.30
CA GLY A 250 -0.02 39.00 -0.13
C GLY A 250 0.13 38.28 1.20
N LYS A 251 0.54 38.99 2.25
CA LYS A 251 0.52 38.47 3.61
C LYS A 251 -0.91 38.24 4.02
N THR A 252 -1.31 37.00 3.88
CA THR A 252 -2.66 36.55 4.11
C THR A 252 -2.68 35.60 5.30
N TYR A 253 -3.87 35.16 5.64
CA TYR A 253 -4.13 34.15 6.63
C TYR A 253 -3.28 32.86 6.46
N TYR A 254 -2.92 32.49 5.25
CA TYR A 254 -2.13 31.29 4.98
C TYR A 254 -0.74 31.26 5.59
N MET A 255 -0.12 32.38 5.80
CA MET A 255 1.20 32.39 6.42
C MET A 255 1.18 31.76 7.81
N GLY A 256 0.09 31.92 8.55
CA GLY A 256 -0.12 31.25 9.83
C GLY A 256 -0.30 29.73 9.66
N GLY A 257 -0.92 29.32 8.58
CA GLY A 257 -1.14 27.90 8.28
C GLY A 257 0.14 27.14 7.94
N SER A 258 1.01 27.74 7.13
CA SER A 258 2.28 27.11 6.74
C SER A 258 3.34 27.17 7.85
N TYR A 259 3.28 28.16 8.73
CA TYR A 259 4.22 28.31 9.83
C TYR A 259 4.06 27.24 10.91
N ASN A 260 2.82 26.89 11.24
CA ASN A 260 2.54 25.91 12.28
C ASN A 260 2.21 24.55 11.66
N VAL A 261 2.95 23.54 12.07
CA VAL A 261 2.66 22.18 11.67
C VAL A 261 1.30 21.77 12.22
N ARG A 262 0.39 21.54 11.31
CA ARG A 262 -0.92 20.95 11.58
C ARG A 262 -0.98 19.57 10.96
N PHE A 263 -1.94 18.77 11.28
CA PHE A 263 -2.03 17.38 10.76
C PHE A 263 -0.76 16.56 11.08
N ARG A 264 -0.20 16.76 12.27
CA ARG A 264 1.03 16.14 12.73
C ARG A 264 0.75 14.84 13.46
N ASP A 265 1.66 13.87 13.32
CA ASP A 265 1.61 12.57 13.98
C ASP A 265 0.33 11.80 13.60
N SER A 266 -0.16 11.98 12.37
CA SER A 266 -1.30 11.24 11.86
C SER A 266 -0.91 9.80 11.54
N ILE A 267 -1.82 8.87 11.78
CA ILE A 267 -1.58 7.43 11.71
C ILE A 267 -2.57 6.82 10.72
N VAL A 268 -2.10 5.90 9.88
CA VAL A 268 -2.96 5.02 9.09
C VAL A 268 -2.77 3.59 9.57
N MET A 269 -3.87 2.97 9.99
CA MET A 269 -3.90 1.58 10.43
C MET A 269 -5.30 0.99 10.24
N TYR A 270 -5.42 -0.24 9.78
CA TYR A 270 -6.70 -0.91 9.52
C TYR A 270 -7.61 -0.22 8.50
N GLY A 271 -7.04 0.48 7.51
CA GLY A 271 -7.82 1.27 6.55
C GLY A 271 -8.54 2.45 7.19
N ARG A 272 -7.98 3.00 8.26
CA ARG A 272 -8.48 4.17 8.97
C ARG A 272 -7.37 5.18 9.13
N LEU A 273 -7.75 6.44 9.04
CA LEU A 273 -6.90 7.58 9.35
C LEU A 273 -7.23 8.10 10.75
N TYR A 274 -6.20 8.29 11.56
CA TYR A 274 -6.27 8.86 12.90
C TYR A 274 -5.47 10.14 12.94
N TYR A 275 -6.08 11.23 13.37
CA TYR A 275 -5.42 12.54 13.43
C TYR A 275 -5.99 13.42 14.55
N GLU A 276 -5.22 14.42 14.93
CA GLU A 276 -5.64 15.45 15.86
C GLU A 276 -6.20 16.65 15.10
N GLU A 277 -7.38 17.11 15.47
CA GLU A 277 -7.94 18.35 15.00
C GLU A 277 -7.16 19.50 15.65
N SER A 278 -6.22 20.07 14.91
CA SER A 278 -5.31 21.06 15.45
C SER A 278 -5.92 22.44 15.49
N TRP A 279 -6.09 22.98 16.68
CA TRP A 279 -6.62 24.33 16.88
C TRP A 279 -5.49 25.33 17.21
N GLY A 280 -5.58 26.53 16.67
CA GLY A 280 -4.73 27.64 17.04
C GLY A 280 -3.23 27.48 16.73
N ASN A 281 -2.44 28.26 17.45
CA ASN A 281 -1.00 28.31 17.31
C ASN A 281 -0.34 27.14 18.04
N GLY A 282 0.48 26.37 17.32
CA GLY A 282 1.26 25.26 17.90
C GLY A 282 0.70 23.87 17.65
N ALA A 283 -0.27 23.72 16.79
CA ALA A 283 -0.75 22.45 16.28
C ALA A 283 -1.18 21.42 17.36
N SER A 284 -1.78 21.86 18.44
CA SER A 284 -2.30 20.98 19.49
C SER A 284 -3.60 21.52 20.07
N GLY A 285 -4.40 20.63 20.63
CA GLY A 285 -5.53 21.01 21.47
C GLY A 285 -6.90 20.97 20.81
N GLY A 286 -7.13 20.03 19.91
CA GLY A 286 -8.47 19.65 19.44
C GLY A 286 -8.74 18.18 19.72
N ASP A 287 -9.86 17.68 19.26
CA ASP A 287 -10.22 16.28 19.41
C ASP A 287 -9.30 15.37 18.59
N TYR A 288 -9.21 14.12 19.01
CA TYR A 288 -8.55 13.09 18.23
C TYR A 288 -9.60 12.29 17.44
N ILE A 289 -9.45 12.24 16.14
CA ILE A 289 -10.49 11.81 15.21
C ILE A 289 -10.03 10.55 14.47
N CYS A 290 -10.94 9.63 14.28
CA CYS A 290 -10.81 8.47 13.42
C CYS A 290 -11.79 8.57 12.26
N VAL A 291 -11.29 8.52 11.04
CA VAL A 291 -12.11 8.44 9.83
C VAL A 291 -11.80 7.17 9.04
N ASP A 292 -12.75 6.70 8.26
CA ASP A 292 -12.50 5.68 7.25
C ASP A 292 -11.60 6.23 6.15
N LEU A 293 -10.52 5.52 5.82
CA LEU A 293 -9.51 5.99 4.87
C LEU A 293 -10.04 6.10 3.43
N ARG A 294 -11.06 5.33 3.06
CA ARG A 294 -11.64 5.34 1.72
C ARG A 294 -12.74 6.34 1.52
N THR A 295 -13.49 6.63 2.60
CA THR A 295 -14.68 7.48 2.49
C THR A 295 -14.52 8.84 3.17
N GLY A 296 -13.58 8.97 4.11
CA GLY A 296 -13.44 10.15 4.95
C GLY A 296 -14.55 10.29 6.00
N GLU A 297 -15.44 9.30 6.15
CA GLU A 297 -16.49 9.33 7.17
C GLU A 297 -15.91 9.19 8.56
N GLU A 298 -16.35 10.06 9.48
CA GLU A 298 -15.97 10.00 10.88
C GLU A 298 -16.55 8.74 11.54
N ILE A 299 -15.66 7.89 12.08
CA ILE A 299 -16.02 6.65 12.76
C ILE A 299 -16.21 6.91 14.26
N TRP A 300 -15.26 7.65 14.84
CA TRP A 300 -15.31 8.07 16.24
C TRP A 300 -14.43 9.30 16.48
N ARG A 301 -14.74 9.99 17.57
CA ARG A 301 -14.03 11.17 18.04
C ARG A 301 -13.75 11.03 19.53
N LEU A 302 -12.59 11.43 19.96
CA LEU A 302 -12.15 11.38 21.35
C LEU A 302 -11.84 12.81 21.83
N ASP A 303 -12.68 13.31 22.71
CA ASP A 303 -12.51 14.62 23.32
C ASP A 303 -11.39 14.57 24.39
N GLN A 304 -10.45 15.49 24.31
CA GLN A 304 -9.33 15.61 25.26
C GLN A 304 -9.80 15.96 26.69
N ALA A 305 -10.98 16.50 26.86
CA ALA A 305 -11.54 16.81 28.17
C ALA A 305 -12.22 15.62 28.87
N GLU A 306 -12.47 14.54 28.14
CA GLU A 306 -13.16 13.38 28.68
C GLU A 306 -12.27 12.52 29.59
N PRO A 307 -12.85 11.87 30.62
CA PRO A 307 -12.08 11.07 31.60
C PRO A 307 -11.28 9.89 31.00
N GLY A 308 -11.56 9.50 29.78
CA GLY A 308 -10.85 8.45 29.04
C GLY A 308 -9.56 8.90 28.36
N TRP A 309 -9.29 10.19 28.32
CA TRP A 309 -8.12 10.75 27.68
C TRP A 309 -6.84 10.44 28.47
N ILE A 310 -5.88 9.79 27.85
CA ILE A 310 -4.56 9.43 28.44
C ILE A 310 -3.39 10.05 27.68
N GLY A 311 -3.66 10.98 26.79
CA GLY A 311 -2.69 11.66 25.94
C GLY A 311 -2.94 11.40 24.45
N LYS A 312 -2.36 12.24 23.61
CA LYS A 312 -2.42 12.10 22.16
C LYS A 312 -1.72 10.82 21.71
N PRO A 313 -2.35 9.96 20.91
CA PRO A 313 -1.64 8.90 20.22
C PRO A 313 -0.51 9.46 19.33
N THR A 314 0.64 8.85 19.39
CA THR A 314 1.83 9.23 18.65
C THR A 314 2.26 8.18 17.62
N PHE A 315 1.78 6.96 17.77
CA PHE A 315 2.01 5.87 16.81
C PHE A 315 0.96 4.76 16.98
N GLY A 316 0.84 3.91 15.98
CA GLY A 316 0.12 2.66 16.03
C GLY A 316 1.04 1.51 16.42
N TYR A 317 0.52 0.51 17.09
CA TYR A 317 1.23 -0.72 17.37
C TYR A 317 0.46 -1.89 16.79
N LEU A 318 1.07 -2.53 15.81
CA LEU A 318 0.53 -3.69 15.12
C LEU A 318 1.59 -4.77 15.12
N TYR A 319 1.38 -5.81 15.92
CA TYR A 319 2.32 -6.88 16.08
C TYR A 319 1.71 -8.21 15.63
N SER A 320 2.35 -8.87 14.68
CA SER A 320 1.99 -10.19 14.19
C SER A 320 2.91 -11.22 14.84
N TYR A 321 2.50 -11.75 15.97
CA TYR A 321 3.30 -12.77 16.63
C TYR A 321 3.04 -14.15 16.03
N ASP A 322 4.08 -14.96 16.04
CA ASP A 322 4.03 -16.33 15.59
C ASP A 322 3.14 -17.15 16.52
N THR A 323 2.25 -17.96 15.95
CA THR A 323 1.40 -18.85 16.71
C THR A 323 1.69 -20.30 16.32
N PRO A 324 1.81 -21.21 17.26
CA PRO A 324 2.12 -22.60 16.94
C PRO A 324 0.92 -23.37 16.40
N ASN A 325 -0.07 -22.73 15.80
CA ASN A 325 -1.28 -23.36 15.31
C ASN A 325 -1.77 -22.76 13.99
N GLN A 326 -2.47 -23.58 13.24
CA GLN A 326 -3.02 -23.25 11.93
C GLN A 326 -4.12 -22.18 11.94
N HIS A 327 -4.69 -21.88 13.11
CA HIS A 327 -5.79 -20.90 13.18
C HIS A 327 -5.30 -19.46 13.14
N GLY A 328 -4.01 -19.24 13.37
CA GLY A 328 -3.42 -17.91 13.42
C GLY A 328 -4.07 -17.01 14.46
N ILE A 329 -3.54 -15.83 14.59
CA ILE A 329 -4.15 -14.75 15.38
C ILE A 329 -4.08 -13.49 14.53
N ILE A 330 -5.21 -12.80 14.38
CA ILE A 330 -5.22 -11.45 13.83
C ILE A 330 -4.93 -10.50 15.00
N PRO A 331 -3.79 -9.82 15.03
CA PRO A 331 -3.45 -8.91 16.11
C PRO A 331 -4.49 -7.79 16.18
N ASN A 332 -4.97 -7.50 17.37
CA ASN A 332 -5.66 -6.24 17.61
C ASN A 332 -4.57 -5.19 17.82
N GLY A 333 -4.37 -4.28 16.88
CA GLY A 333 -3.45 -3.16 17.06
C GLY A 333 -3.90 -2.23 18.18
N TRP A 334 -3.01 -1.33 18.58
CA TRP A 334 -3.25 -0.28 19.54
C TRP A 334 -2.89 1.08 18.96
N LEU A 335 -3.58 2.12 19.39
CA LEU A 335 -3.05 3.48 19.29
C LEU A 335 -2.31 3.78 20.58
N VAL A 336 -1.08 4.25 20.49
CA VAL A 336 -0.18 4.42 21.63
C VAL A 336 0.06 5.88 21.91
N ALA A 337 -0.31 6.34 23.09
CA ALA A 337 0.04 7.65 23.64
C ALA A 337 1.35 7.53 24.45
N GLN A 338 2.38 8.26 24.04
CA GLN A 338 3.67 8.26 24.69
C GLN A 338 3.85 9.50 25.53
N SER A 339 4.31 9.33 26.75
CA SER A 339 4.69 10.40 27.67
C SER A 339 6.04 10.14 28.33
N GLY A 340 6.60 11.13 29.00
CA GLY A 340 7.89 11.03 29.67
C GLY A 340 9.04 11.63 28.86
N ARG A 341 10.20 11.80 29.53
CA ARG A 341 11.42 12.37 28.92
C ARG A 341 12.67 11.52 29.13
N THR A 342 12.87 10.99 30.31
CA THR A 342 14.04 10.17 30.68
C THR A 342 13.75 8.69 30.45
N THR A 343 12.56 8.28 30.78
CA THR A 343 11.96 7.00 30.41
C THR A 343 10.59 7.32 29.84
N PHE A 344 10.07 6.45 29.01
CA PHE A 344 8.75 6.63 28.43
C PHE A 344 7.71 5.79 29.17
N THR A 345 6.49 6.31 29.16
CA THR A 345 5.28 5.60 29.57
C THR A 345 4.35 5.56 28.36
N TRP A 346 3.87 4.38 28.03
CA TRP A 346 2.87 4.17 26.98
C TRP A 346 1.52 3.86 27.58
N GLY A 347 0.50 4.59 27.12
CA GLY A 347 -0.91 4.30 27.32
C GLY A 347 -1.54 3.91 26.01
N PHE A 348 -2.61 3.10 26.03
CA PHE A 348 -3.12 2.43 24.86
C PHE A 348 -4.61 2.68 24.66
N TYR A 349 -5.00 2.94 23.40
CA TYR A 349 -6.40 3.01 22.99
C TYR A 349 -6.71 1.89 22.00
N ASP A 350 -7.93 1.38 22.07
CA ASP A 350 -8.51 0.52 21.04
C ASP A 350 -8.71 1.35 19.75
N PRO A 351 -8.06 1.02 18.64
CA PRO A 351 -8.16 1.79 17.40
C PRO A 351 -9.54 1.75 16.76
N ARG A 352 -10.39 0.76 17.13
CA ARG A 352 -11.73 0.62 16.57
C ARG A 352 -12.75 1.50 17.25
N THR A 353 -12.54 1.80 18.52
CA THR A 353 -13.53 2.49 19.37
C THR A 353 -13.03 3.77 20.01
N GLY A 354 -11.74 4.06 19.96
CA GLY A 354 -11.10 5.17 20.69
C GLY A 354 -11.07 4.97 22.21
N LYS A 355 -11.49 3.83 22.73
CA LYS A 355 -11.55 3.59 24.17
C LYS A 355 -10.19 3.25 24.74
N ASN A 356 -9.91 3.75 25.96
CA ASN A 356 -8.75 3.37 26.72
C ASN A 356 -8.73 1.86 26.96
N ALA A 357 -7.67 1.21 26.58
CA ALA A 357 -7.49 -0.24 26.66
C ALA A 357 -7.13 -0.76 28.07
N SER A 358 -7.00 0.14 29.05
CA SER A 358 -6.57 -0.20 30.41
C SER A 358 -5.24 -0.94 30.46
N LEU A 359 -4.37 -0.66 29.50
CA LEU A 359 -2.98 -1.11 29.44
C LEU A 359 -2.06 0.10 29.61
N VAL A 360 -1.06 -0.03 30.49
CA VAL A 360 -0.01 0.97 30.69
C VAL A 360 1.32 0.25 30.75
N VAL A 361 2.31 0.73 30.03
CA VAL A 361 3.69 0.24 30.07
C VAL A 361 4.58 1.37 30.58
N GLU A 362 5.21 1.17 31.73
CA GLU A 362 6.04 2.18 32.37
C GLU A 362 7.53 1.84 32.23
N ASN A 363 8.39 2.85 32.43
CA ASN A 363 9.85 2.68 32.46
C ASN A 363 10.46 2.14 31.15
N ILE A 364 9.86 2.46 30.02
CA ILE A 364 10.40 2.10 28.72
C ILE A 364 11.70 2.87 28.50
N PRO A 365 12.81 2.20 28.14
CA PRO A 365 14.10 2.86 28.02
C PRO A 365 14.14 3.82 26.82
N GLN A 366 14.98 4.83 26.92
CA GLN A 366 15.42 5.57 25.74
C GLN A 366 16.34 4.67 24.92
N GLY A 367 16.32 4.87 23.61
CA GLY A 367 17.14 4.12 22.68
C GLY A 367 16.74 4.38 21.25
N ILE A 368 17.53 3.96 20.30
CA ILE A 368 17.13 3.96 18.92
C ILE A 368 16.07 2.88 18.74
N THR A 369 14.96 3.29 18.17
CA THR A 369 13.83 2.40 17.93
C THR A 369 13.85 1.93 16.47
N VAL A 370 13.60 0.67 16.25
CA VAL A 370 13.40 0.07 14.94
C VAL A 370 12.18 -0.85 15.01
N ALA A 371 11.55 -1.08 13.87
CA ALA A 371 10.55 -2.13 13.77
C ALA A 371 11.23 -3.49 13.67
N GLY A 372 10.75 -4.45 14.45
CA GLY A 372 11.16 -5.83 14.32
C GLY A 372 10.41 -6.54 13.18
N PRO A 373 10.84 -7.76 12.80
CA PRO A 373 10.31 -8.48 11.64
C PRO A 373 8.84 -8.89 11.75
N GLN A 374 8.25 -8.83 12.93
CA GLN A 374 6.84 -9.13 13.16
C GLN A 374 6.02 -7.88 13.54
N GLY A 375 6.62 -6.70 13.48
CA GLY A 375 6.00 -5.44 13.90
C GLY A 375 6.22 -5.08 15.36
N GLU A 376 7.02 -5.85 16.10
CA GLU A 376 7.44 -5.48 17.45
C GLU A 376 8.30 -4.22 17.42
N VAL A 377 8.16 -3.41 18.44
CA VAL A 377 9.00 -2.24 18.65
C VAL A 377 10.27 -2.68 19.38
N LEU A 378 11.40 -2.54 18.71
CA LEU A 378 12.72 -2.82 19.28
C LEU A 378 13.42 -1.51 19.65
N LYS A 379 14.17 -1.49 20.73
CA LYS A 379 15.01 -0.35 21.12
C LYS A 379 16.43 -0.81 21.39
N TYR A 380 17.37 -0.20 20.68
CA TYR A 380 18.79 -0.38 20.97
C TYR A 380 19.23 0.67 22.00
N VAL A 381 19.56 0.17 23.19
CA VAL A 381 19.92 0.99 24.36
C VAL A 381 21.43 0.89 24.58
N TRP A 382 22.11 2.03 24.45
CA TRP A 382 23.54 2.12 24.65
C TRP A 382 23.85 2.91 25.93
N ASP A 383 24.57 2.28 26.87
CA ASP A 383 25.13 2.96 28.02
C ASP A 383 26.61 3.27 27.78
N SER A 384 26.93 4.50 27.44
CA SER A 384 28.29 4.94 27.15
C SER A 384 29.20 4.97 28.36
N THR A 385 28.65 4.97 29.57
CA THR A 385 29.41 4.96 30.86
C THR A 385 29.84 3.55 31.21
N ASN A 386 28.89 2.63 31.21
CA ASN A 386 29.12 1.25 31.60
C ASN A 386 29.48 0.34 30.41
N LYS A 387 29.48 0.87 29.21
CA LYS A 387 29.87 0.17 27.97
C LYS A 387 29.04 -1.08 27.70
N TRP A 388 27.74 -1.00 27.83
CA TRP A 388 26.85 -2.08 27.43
C TRP A 388 25.83 -1.62 26.37
N LEU A 389 25.49 -2.54 25.52
CA LEU A 389 24.46 -2.41 24.50
C LEU A 389 23.40 -3.49 24.76
N ALA A 390 22.15 -3.11 24.68
CA ALA A 390 21.04 -4.03 24.84
C ALA A 390 19.96 -3.79 23.79
N GLN A 391 19.23 -4.83 23.44
CA GLN A 391 18.03 -4.75 22.65
C GLN A 391 16.82 -5.00 23.55
N TRP A 392 16.05 -3.96 23.76
CA TRP A 392 14.75 -4.02 24.40
C TRP A 392 13.69 -4.40 23.36
N ASN A 393 12.73 -5.25 23.74
CA ASN A 393 11.69 -5.75 22.83
C ASN A 393 10.32 -5.61 23.47
N SER A 394 9.42 -4.89 22.80
CA SER A 394 8.05 -4.66 23.29
C SER A 394 7.27 -5.96 23.47
N SER A 395 7.49 -6.98 22.65
CA SER A 395 6.79 -8.27 22.73
C SER A 395 7.11 -9.06 23.99
N ASN A 396 8.25 -8.78 24.63
CA ASN A 396 8.62 -9.36 25.92
C ASN A 396 7.89 -8.70 27.11
N VAL A 397 7.28 -7.55 26.90
CA VAL A 397 6.61 -6.76 27.95
C VAL A 397 5.10 -6.92 27.88
N PHE A 398 4.55 -6.87 26.68
CA PHE A 398 3.11 -6.96 26.46
C PHE A 398 2.80 -7.52 25.06
N THR A 399 1.58 -8.00 24.91
CA THR A 399 0.99 -8.39 23.62
C THR A 399 -0.32 -7.65 23.43
N THR A 400 -0.93 -7.78 22.29
CA THR A 400 -2.24 -7.16 21.98
C THR A 400 -3.40 -7.62 22.88
N GLN A 401 -3.20 -8.69 23.64
CA GLN A 401 -4.18 -9.22 24.60
C GLN A 401 -3.89 -8.85 26.06
N THR A 402 -2.81 -8.10 26.31
CA THR A 402 -2.38 -7.74 27.65
C THR A 402 -3.18 -6.54 28.18
N THR A 403 -3.48 -6.55 29.48
CA THR A 403 -4.10 -5.42 30.22
C THR A 403 -3.34 -5.16 31.52
N GLY A 404 -3.63 -4.03 32.16
CA GLY A 404 -3.00 -3.61 33.42
C GLY A 404 -1.64 -2.93 33.22
N THR A 405 -0.92 -2.69 34.32
CA THR A 405 0.39 -2.01 34.27
C THR A 405 1.51 -3.02 34.14
N ARG A 406 2.49 -2.70 33.28
CA ARG A 406 3.71 -3.46 33.03
C ARG A 406 4.93 -2.58 33.25
N ASP A 407 5.97 -3.15 33.84
CA ASP A 407 7.27 -2.49 34.02
C ASP A 407 8.24 -2.95 32.94
N ALA A 408 8.62 -2.04 32.06
CA ALA A 408 9.51 -2.30 30.93
C ALA A 408 11.00 -2.26 31.27
N SER A 409 11.35 -1.96 32.52
CA SER A 409 12.74 -1.93 32.96
C SER A 409 13.30 -3.31 33.36
N LEU A 410 12.45 -4.31 33.46
CA LEU A 410 12.83 -5.65 33.87
C LEU A 410 13.80 -6.30 32.87
N ALA A 411 14.72 -7.11 33.36
CA ALA A 411 15.70 -7.82 32.53
C ALA A 411 15.03 -8.72 31.45
N SER A 412 13.84 -9.24 31.73
CA SER A 412 13.04 -10.03 30.79
C SER A 412 12.50 -9.23 29.65
N ALA A 413 12.51 -7.90 29.67
CA ALA A 413 12.09 -7.03 28.59
C ALA A 413 13.14 -6.93 27.47
N TYR A 414 14.33 -7.44 27.70
CA TYR A 414 15.44 -7.38 26.75
C TYR A 414 15.69 -8.75 26.13
N ASP A 415 15.86 -8.80 24.82
CA ASP A 415 16.28 -10.01 24.11
C ASP A 415 17.71 -10.38 24.47
N TRP A 416 18.56 -9.35 24.63
CA TRP A 416 19.96 -9.50 25.00
C TRP A 416 20.52 -8.20 25.59
N ASN A 417 21.60 -8.38 26.39
CA ASN A 417 22.43 -7.32 26.92
C ASN A 417 23.89 -7.78 26.92
N ILE A 418 24.76 -6.99 26.29
CA ILE A 418 26.17 -7.35 26.12
C ILE A 418 27.09 -6.19 26.49
N THR A 419 28.26 -6.51 27.02
CA THR A 419 29.33 -5.54 27.29
C THR A 419 30.22 -5.40 26.05
N ILE A 420 30.45 -4.17 25.61
CA ILE A 420 31.31 -3.85 24.47
C ILE A 420 32.64 -3.30 24.98
N SER A 421 33.74 -3.95 24.61
CA SER A 421 35.08 -3.49 24.89
C SER A 421 35.67 -2.71 23.73
N GLY A 422 36.62 -1.83 23.98
CA GLY A 422 37.37 -1.09 22.96
C GLY A 422 36.71 0.19 22.46
N VAL A 423 35.54 0.56 22.97
CA VAL A 423 34.86 1.82 22.61
C VAL A 423 35.21 2.93 23.59
N ALA A 424 35.55 4.12 23.11
CA ALA A 424 35.88 5.29 23.93
C ALA A 424 34.68 5.78 24.76
N SER A 425 34.94 6.60 25.77
CA SER A 425 33.88 7.29 26.52
C SER A 425 33.30 8.40 25.69
N GLY A 426 31.98 8.69 25.84
CA GLY A 426 31.31 9.78 25.12
C GLY A 426 30.74 9.42 23.76
N MET A 427 30.98 8.18 23.29
CA MET A 427 30.35 7.69 22.07
C MET A 427 28.84 7.56 22.28
N ASN A 428 28.09 8.05 21.35
CA ASN A 428 26.63 7.95 21.34
C ASN A 428 26.17 7.12 20.14
N VAL A 429 25.04 6.44 20.29
CA VAL A 429 24.37 5.85 19.13
C VAL A 429 23.79 7.00 18.31
N TYR A 430 24.31 7.19 17.11
CA TYR A 430 23.88 8.26 16.28
C TYR A 430 22.90 7.78 15.21
N ARG A 431 21.69 7.44 15.63
CA ARG A 431 20.53 7.19 14.79
C ARG A 431 20.65 6.10 13.70
N TYR A 432 21.76 5.37 13.65
CA TYR A 432 22.03 4.45 12.56
C TYR A 432 22.16 3.03 13.07
N VAL A 433 21.07 2.30 12.92
CA VAL A 433 20.98 0.89 13.23
C VAL A 433 20.34 0.15 12.09
N ALA A 434 21.07 -0.78 11.48
CA ALA A 434 20.47 -1.80 10.63
C ALA A 434 20.15 -3.04 11.49
N TYR A 435 18.91 -3.45 11.50
CA TYR A 435 18.43 -4.56 12.32
C TYR A 435 19.24 -5.85 12.07
N ASN A 436 19.75 -6.45 13.15
CA ASN A 436 20.59 -7.64 13.10
C ASN A 436 21.85 -7.56 12.21
N ASP A 437 22.27 -6.38 11.82
CA ASP A 437 23.43 -6.15 10.96
C ASP A 437 24.46 -5.24 11.66
N ILE A 438 24.26 -3.92 11.65
CA ILE A 438 25.26 -2.95 12.09
C ILE A 438 24.65 -1.81 12.91
N LEU A 439 25.43 -1.31 13.85
CA LEU A 439 25.15 -0.09 14.61
C LEU A 439 26.36 0.82 14.58
N LEU A 440 26.17 2.10 14.27
CA LEU A 440 27.23 3.10 14.32
C LEU A 440 27.18 3.90 15.62
N LEU A 441 28.31 3.95 16.33
CA LEU A 441 28.57 4.88 17.44
C LEU A 441 29.40 6.04 16.93
N ASN A 442 29.12 7.27 17.39
CA ASN A 442 29.81 8.48 16.98
C ASN A 442 29.93 9.43 18.16
N ASP A 443 31.04 10.08 18.35
CA ASP A 443 31.24 11.12 19.36
C ASP A 443 30.82 12.52 18.86
N GLN A 444 30.48 12.67 17.58
CA GLN A 444 30.04 13.91 16.92
C GLN A 444 31.01 15.09 17.04
N ASN A 445 32.28 14.87 17.22
CA ASN A 445 33.27 15.89 17.51
C ASN A 445 33.90 16.49 16.24
N TYR A 446 33.14 16.56 15.15
CA TYR A 446 33.60 17.12 13.87
C TYR A 446 33.94 18.61 13.92
N GLY A 447 33.51 19.32 14.97
CA GLY A 447 33.58 20.77 15.01
C GLY A 447 32.36 21.41 14.32
N GLY A 448 32.44 22.70 14.10
CA GLY A 448 31.35 23.46 13.47
C GLY A 448 31.44 24.95 13.70
N PRO A 449 30.45 25.74 13.29
CA PRO A 449 30.42 27.16 13.57
C PRO A 449 30.47 27.41 15.07
N ARG A 450 31.44 28.21 15.51
CA ARG A 450 31.67 28.56 16.91
C ARG A 450 32.17 27.42 17.83
N SER A 451 32.55 26.25 17.29
CA SER A 451 33.18 25.19 18.05
C SER A 451 34.46 24.71 17.37
N THR A 452 35.43 24.30 18.19
CA THR A 452 36.66 23.66 17.71
C THR A 452 36.48 22.14 17.95
N GLY A 453 36.32 21.38 16.90
CA GLY A 453 36.35 19.92 16.97
C GLY A 453 37.77 19.37 17.04
N THR A 454 37.89 18.14 17.42
CA THR A 454 39.16 17.36 17.37
C THR A 454 39.15 16.28 16.28
N GLY A 455 38.10 16.22 15.51
CA GLY A 455 37.76 15.12 14.64
C GLY A 455 36.75 14.19 15.33
N ALA A 456 36.03 13.40 14.56
CA ALA A 456 35.03 12.52 15.10
C ALA A 456 35.44 11.05 15.00
N ASP A 457 35.32 10.34 16.09
CA ASP A 457 35.46 8.90 16.11
C ASP A 457 34.12 8.26 15.73
N VAL A 458 34.15 7.34 14.78
CA VAL A 458 33.02 6.52 14.38
C VAL A 458 33.41 5.05 14.58
N VAL A 459 32.54 4.31 15.24
CA VAL A 459 32.77 2.90 15.55
C VAL A 459 31.58 2.08 15.06
N ALA A 460 31.85 1.06 14.29
CA ALA A 460 30.83 0.12 13.84
C ALA A 460 30.81 -1.11 14.76
N ILE A 461 29.61 -1.45 15.19
CA ILE A 461 29.34 -2.59 16.06
C ILE A 461 28.46 -3.58 15.32
N SER A 462 28.86 -4.85 15.27
CA SER A 462 28.02 -5.89 14.71
C SER A 462 26.82 -6.19 15.60
N LEU A 463 25.65 -6.26 14.96
CA LEU A 463 24.42 -6.75 15.58
C LEU A 463 24.06 -8.18 15.10
N GLU A 464 24.81 -8.73 14.14
CA GLU A 464 24.62 -10.12 13.69
C GLU A 464 24.62 -11.08 14.88
N PRO A 465 23.68 -12.04 14.98
CA PRO A 465 23.55 -12.92 16.14
C PRO A 465 24.85 -13.61 16.57
N ASN A 466 25.68 -14.01 15.61
CA ASN A 466 26.94 -14.74 15.87
C ASN A 466 28.16 -13.85 16.16
N LYS A 467 28.06 -12.55 15.86
CA LYS A 467 29.14 -11.56 16.05
C LYS A 467 28.72 -10.37 16.90
N ARG A 468 27.57 -10.47 17.52
CA ARG A 468 26.93 -9.37 18.25
C ARG A 468 27.86 -8.74 19.27
N GLY A 469 28.00 -7.42 19.18
CA GLY A 469 28.87 -6.62 20.04
C GLY A 469 30.34 -6.61 19.67
N GLN A 470 30.75 -7.27 18.60
CA GLN A 470 32.12 -7.13 18.07
C GLN A 470 32.27 -5.76 17.42
N VAL A 471 33.34 -5.07 17.73
CA VAL A 471 33.77 -3.90 16.97
C VAL A 471 34.25 -4.37 15.61
N LEU A 472 33.57 -3.96 14.55
CA LEU A 472 33.95 -4.29 13.18
C LEU A 472 35.12 -3.42 12.74
N TRP A 473 35.01 -2.14 12.98
CA TRP A 473 36.06 -1.14 12.72
C TRP A 473 35.87 0.08 13.60
N SER A 474 36.95 0.89 13.72
CA SER A 474 36.95 2.18 14.41
C SER A 474 37.82 3.15 13.65
N GLU A 475 37.23 4.23 13.13
CA GLU A 475 37.90 5.22 12.32
C GLU A 475 37.80 6.62 12.92
N HIS A 476 38.86 7.39 12.76
CA HIS A 476 38.94 8.77 13.15
C HIS A 476 38.85 9.68 11.92
N TYR A 477 37.72 10.37 11.76
CA TYR A 477 37.52 11.31 10.68
C TYR A 477 38.00 12.71 11.06
N PRO A 478 38.67 13.42 10.15
CA PRO A 478 39.24 14.73 10.46
C PRO A 478 38.15 15.75 10.79
N VAL A 479 38.57 16.78 11.51
CA VAL A 479 37.77 17.98 11.78
C VAL A 479 37.24 18.53 10.46
N ALA A 480 35.92 18.85 10.45
CA ALA A 480 35.33 19.59 9.33
C ALA A 480 36.08 20.92 9.09
N PRO A 481 36.13 21.45 7.87
CA PRO A 481 36.71 22.76 7.62
C PRO A 481 36.16 23.81 8.58
N LYS A 482 36.93 24.85 8.84
CA LYS A 482 36.55 25.88 9.80
C LYS A 482 35.20 26.52 9.44
N ASN A 483 34.31 26.58 10.42
CA ASN A 483 32.91 27.05 10.30
C ASN A 483 31.98 26.16 9.47
N VAL A 484 32.39 24.94 9.16
CA VAL A 484 31.53 23.95 8.46
C VAL A 484 30.90 23.01 9.47
N THR A 485 29.61 22.77 9.31
CA THR A 485 28.83 21.81 10.12
C THR A 485 28.77 20.47 9.38
N ARG A 486 29.51 19.47 9.86
CA ARG A 486 29.48 18.11 9.32
C ARG A 486 28.56 17.20 10.13
N LYS A 487 27.77 16.42 9.45
CA LYS A 487 26.90 15.40 10.08
C LYS A 487 26.80 14.17 9.20
N ILE A 488 26.63 12.99 9.83
CA ILE A 488 26.11 11.82 9.13
C ILE A 488 24.64 12.10 8.80
N ILE A 489 24.23 11.89 7.59
CA ILE A 489 22.88 12.22 7.11
C ILE A 489 22.09 11.01 6.58
N ALA A 490 22.76 9.98 6.12
CA ALA A 490 22.15 8.80 5.54
C ALA A 490 22.97 7.55 5.81
N LEU A 491 22.30 6.41 5.83
CA LEU A 491 22.90 5.08 5.84
C LEU A 491 22.01 4.16 5.00
N ASP A 492 22.62 3.34 4.19
CA ASP A 492 21.98 2.25 3.46
C ASP A 492 22.81 0.99 3.70
N ALA A 493 22.23 0.04 4.43
CA ALA A 493 22.92 -1.21 4.79
C ALA A 493 23.05 -2.13 3.57
N GLU A 494 22.09 -2.12 2.66
CA GLU A 494 22.12 -2.91 1.44
C GLU A 494 23.19 -2.39 0.47
N ALA A 495 23.28 -1.08 0.30
CA ALA A 495 24.34 -0.42 -0.47
C ALA A 495 25.71 -0.46 0.24
N GLY A 496 25.75 -0.84 1.52
CA GLY A 496 26.96 -0.89 2.32
C GLY A 496 27.61 0.47 2.58
N THR A 497 26.83 1.56 2.59
CA THR A 497 27.36 2.92 2.59
C THR A 497 26.63 3.80 3.62
N PHE A 498 27.40 4.67 4.30
CA PHE A 498 26.82 5.82 5.03
C PHE A 498 27.38 7.12 4.46
N VAL A 499 26.62 8.21 4.60
CA VAL A 499 26.94 9.50 3.99
C VAL A 499 27.03 10.58 5.03
N THR A 500 28.05 11.45 4.93
CA THR A 500 28.12 12.70 5.68
C THR A 500 27.84 13.88 4.76
N GLN A 501 27.31 14.96 5.31
CA GLN A 501 27.11 16.24 4.65
C GLN A 501 27.82 17.36 5.38
N ASP A 502 28.54 18.19 4.62
CA ASP A 502 29.03 19.48 5.04
C ASP A 502 27.99 20.54 4.63
N LYS A 503 27.23 21.03 5.61
CA LYS A 503 26.07 21.88 5.33
C LYS A 503 26.38 23.14 4.53
N GLU A 504 27.42 23.86 4.90
CA GLU A 504 27.74 25.16 4.34
C GLU A 504 28.38 25.10 2.96
N THR A 505 28.93 23.94 2.61
CA THR A 505 29.54 23.66 1.29
C THR A 505 28.71 22.71 0.45
N LEU A 506 27.68 22.11 1.04
CA LEU A 506 26.84 21.06 0.46
C LEU A 506 27.58 19.79 0.06
N GLU A 507 28.85 19.65 0.46
CA GLU A 507 29.66 18.49 0.13
C GLU A 507 29.10 17.25 0.79
N LEU A 508 28.89 16.21 -0.03
CA LEU A 508 28.48 14.88 0.38
C LEU A 508 29.65 13.94 0.28
N ASN A 509 29.89 13.14 1.31
CA ASN A 509 30.94 12.15 1.35
C ASN A 509 30.36 10.78 1.72
N GLY A 510 30.58 9.79 0.88
CA GLY A 510 30.22 8.39 1.10
C GLY A 510 31.35 7.60 1.74
N TYR A 511 30.99 6.75 2.70
CA TYR A 511 31.91 5.90 3.45
C TYR A 511 31.38 4.46 3.51
N SER A 512 32.31 3.51 3.43
CA SER A 512 31.98 2.08 3.54
C SER A 512 31.50 1.70 4.94
N LEU A 513 30.40 0.99 5.03
CA LEU A 513 29.94 0.35 6.27
C LEU A 513 30.81 -0.85 6.66
N GLU A 514 31.47 -1.49 5.69
CA GLU A 514 32.32 -2.66 5.96
C GLU A 514 33.58 -2.33 6.75
N ASN A 515 34.20 -1.17 6.43
CA ASN A 515 35.51 -0.83 6.99
C ASN A 515 35.74 0.66 7.29
N GLY A 516 34.74 1.53 7.15
CA GLY A 516 34.83 2.97 7.39
C GLY A 516 35.60 3.77 6.35
N ALA A 517 36.10 3.15 5.27
CA ALA A 517 36.88 3.85 4.26
C ALA A 517 36.06 4.85 3.45
N HIS A 518 36.68 5.99 3.12
CA HIS A 518 36.06 6.97 2.22
C HIS A 518 35.94 6.39 0.81
N LEU A 519 34.76 6.47 0.22
CA LEU A 519 34.43 5.91 -1.09
C LEU A 519 34.38 6.99 -2.17
N TRP A 520 33.63 8.05 -1.91
CA TRP A 520 33.36 9.10 -2.90
C TRP A 520 33.03 10.45 -2.24
N GLN A 521 33.14 11.50 -3.03
CA GLN A 521 32.81 12.87 -2.66
C GLN A 521 32.12 13.55 -3.83
N VAL A 522 31.04 14.29 -3.55
CA VAL A 522 30.31 15.08 -4.53
C VAL A 522 29.77 16.34 -3.92
N VAL A 523 29.65 17.39 -4.73
CA VAL A 523 28.94 18.61 -4.40
C VAL A 523 27.81 18.77 -5.39
N PRO A 524 26.52 18.81 -4.95
CA PRO A 524 25.40 19.05 -5.84
C PRO A 524 25.59 20.34 -6.63
N GLU A 525 25.44 20.26 -7.95
CA GLU A 525 25.48 21.43 -8.82
C GLU A 525 24.20 22.27 -8.62
N ASP A 526 24.33 23.57 -8.75
CA ASP A 526 23.22 24.55 -8.65
C ASP A 526 22.41 24.54 -7.35
N ALA A 527 22.92 23.89 -6.32
CA ALA A 527 22.21 23.69 -5.05
C ALA A 527 22.49 24.78 -4.01
N LEU A 528 22.90 25.97 -4.42
CA LEU A 528 23.29 27.08 -3.50
C LEU A 528 22.26 27.34 -2.40
N TRP A 529 20.97 27.30 -2.73
CA TRP A 529 19.90 27.59 -1.80
C TRP A 529 19.64 26.46 -0.79
N ASP A 530 20.14 25.26 -1.05
CA ASP A 530 20.04 24.11 -0.15
C ASP A 530 20.89 24.27 1.11
N THR A 531 21.82 25.22 1.12
CA THR A 531 22.51 25.66 2.34
C THR A 531 21.55 26.18 3.40
N MET A 532 20.40 26.73 2.99
CA MET A 532 19.35 27.12 3.91
C MET A 532 18.68 25.90 4.53
N ARG A 533 18.27 24.96 3.70
CA ARG A 533 17.72 23.68 4.10
C ARG A 533 17.64 22.71 2.92
N SER A 534 17.97 21.46 3.17
CA SER A 534 17.71 20.33 2.29
C SER A 534 17.12 19.15 3.07
N THR A 535 16.47 18.23 2.37
CA THR A 535 16.10 16.89 2.85
C THR A 535 16.96 15.88 2.12
N THR A 536 17.40 14.86 2.85
CA THR A 536 18.24 13.80 2.31
C THR A 536 17.69 12.47 2.78
N LEU A 537 17.41 11.58 1.83
CA LEU A 537 16.82 10.25 2.09
C LEU A 537 17.59 9.20 1.32
N ALA A 538 17.89 8.07 1.98
CA ALA A 538 18.41 6.86 1.32
C ALA A 538 17.26 5.87 1.09
N ALA A 539 17.15 5.39 -0.14
CA ALA A 539 16.21 4.35 -0.51
C ALA A 539 16.65 3.69 -1.83
N TYR A 540 16.37 2.42 -2.00
CA TYR A 540 16.64 1.67 -3.24
C TYR A 540 18.09 1.78 -3.74
N GLY A 541 19.05 1.83 -2.83
CA GLY A 541 20.47 2.01 -3.16
C GLY A 541 20.86 3.40 -3.67
N ASN A 542 19.95 4.38 -3.56
CA ASN A 542 20.14 5.76 -3.99
C ASN A 542 20.01 6.76 -2.83
N LEU A 543 20.63 7.92 -3.00
CA LEU A 543 20.52 9.07 -2.12
C LEU A 543 19.74 10.17 -2.83
N TYR A 544 18.60 10.54 -2.28
CA TYR A 544 17.74 11.60 -2.80
C TYR A 544 17.96 12.87 -2.01
N VAL A 545 18.35 13.93 -2.68
CA VAL A 545 18.63 15.24 -2.07
C VAL A 545 17.71 16.28 -2.71
N SER A 546 16.93 16.98 -1.92
CA SER A 546 16.01 18.02 -2.38
C SER A 546 15.97 19.18 -1.39
N GLY A 547 15.57 20.37 -1.81
CA GLY A 547 15.54 21.53 -0.93
C GLY A 547 15.09 22.81 -1.59
N PHE A 548 15.70 23.92 -1.18
CA PHE A 548 15.37 25.27 -1.64
C PHE A 548 15.80 25.57 -3.08
N ASP A 549 16.69 24.78 -3.63
CA ASP A 549 17.06 24.90 -5.05
C ASP A 549 15.92 24.48 -5.99
N GLY A 550 14.92 23.76 -5.48
CA GLY A 550 13.77 23.28 -6.25
C GLY A 550 14.12 22.12 -7.18
N ILE A 551 15.21 21.43 -6.94
CA ILE A 551 15.68 20.29 -7.72
C ILE A 551 15.82 19.07 -6.81
N LEU A 552 15.32 17.93 -7.27
CA LEU A 552 15.60 16.63 -6.66
C LEU A 552 16.79 16.00 -7.36
N HIS A 553 17.85 15.77 -6.63
CA HIS A 553 19.05 15.09 -7.11
C HIS A 553 19.03 13.64 -6.62
N CYS A 554 19.31 12.69 -7.51
CA CYS A 554 19.42 11.27 -7.18
C CYS A 554 20.86 10.80 -7.43
N TYR A 555 21.55 10.39 -6.37
CA TYR A 555 22.89 9.87 -6.42
C TYR A 555 22.92 8.38 -6.11
N ASN A 556 23.75 7.61 -6.80
CA ASN A 556 24.00 6.23 -6.42
C ASN A 556 24.77 6.18 -5.10
N MET A 557 24.25 5.47 -4.10
CA MET A 557 24.84 5.40 -2.74
C MET A 557 26.26 4.79 -2.74
N THR A 558 26.54 3.86 -3.64
CA THR A 558 27.82 3.12 -3.67
C THR A 558 28.92 3.92 -4.36
N THR A 559 28.58 4.66 -5.43
CA THR A 559 29.58 5.34 -6.28
C THR A 559 29.59 6.86 -6.14
N GLY A 560 28.53 7.47 -5.64
CA GLY A 560 28.33 8.91 -5.60
C GLY A 560 27.96 9.55 -6.94
N ASP A 561 27.79 8.74 -7.98
CA ASP A 561 27.43 9.24 -9.31
C ASP A 561 26.02 9.81 -9.30
N LEU A 562 25.84 10.98 -9.94
CA LEU A 562 24.52 11.56 -10.19
C LEU A 562 23.82 10.70 -11.24
N THR A 563 22.69 10.09 -10.87
CA THR A 563 21.91 9.20 -11.74
C THR A 563 20.91 9.99 -12.58
N TRP A 564 20.18 10.89 -11.95
CA TRP A 564 19.20 11.75 -12.60
C TRP A 564 18.86 12.95 -11.71
N THR A 565 18.21 13.95 -12.31
CA THR A 565 17.63 15.10 -11.59
C THR A 565 16.20 15.33 -12.04
N TYR A 566 15.38 15.85 -11.13
CA TYR A 566 14.03 16.32 -11.42
C TYR A 566 13.88 17.72 -10.80
N GLY A 567 13.42 18.70 -11.57
CA GLY A 567 13.40 20.07 -11.10
C GLY A 567 12.16 20.86 -11.47
N ASN A 568 11.84 21.81 -10.61
CA ASN A 568 10.75 22.76 -10.79
C ASN A 568 11.10 23.79 -11.89
N GLY A 569 10.81 23.46 -13.14
CA GLY A 569 11.15 24.26 -14.32
C GLY A 569 12.60 24.14 -14.79
N GLY A 570 13.42 23.27 -14.18
CA GLY A 570 14.76 22.93 -14.63
C GLY A 570 14.78 21.98 -15.83
N ALA A 571 15.91 21.35 -16.07
CA ALA A 571 16.07 20.32 -17.11
C ALA A 571 15.27 19.03 -16.82
N GLY A 572 14.64 18.94 -15.67
CA GLY A 572 13.78 17.82 -15.29
C GLY A 572 12.40 17.87 -15.93
N ASN A 573 11.59 16.90 -15.57
CA ASN A 573 10.29 16.64 -16.17
C ASN A 573 9.14 17.43 -15.52
N SER A 574 9.44 18.56 -14.85
CA SER A 574 8.40 19.37 -14.23
C SER A 574 7.49 19.99 -15.27
N THR A 575 6.20 19.70 -15.19
CA THR A 575 5.16 20.36 -16.00
C THR A 575 4.93 21.81 -15.59
N TYR A 576 5.50 22.21 -14.47
CA TYR A 576 5.30 23.52 -13.86
C TYR A 576 6.48 24.44 -14.13
N ALA A 577 6.29 25.41 -15.02
CA ALA A 577 7.21 26.52 -15.21
C ALA A 577 6.94 27.57 -14.12
N GLY A 578 7.46 27.33 -12.92
CA GLY A 578 7.12 28.07 -11.74
C GLY A 578 7.22 29.59 -11.86
N LEU A 579 6.55 30.28 -10.96
CA LEU A 579 6.77 31.70 -10.71
C LEU A 579 8.19 31.88 -10.17
N GLU A 580 8.85 32.95 -10.59
CA GLU A 580 10.10 33.33 -9.95
C GLU A 580 9.89 33.56 -8.44
N THR A 581 10.62 32.82 -7.64
CA THR A 581 10.69 33.02 -6.19
C THR A 581 11.98 33.76 -5.85
N ALA A 582 12.15 34.11 -4.59
CA ALA A 582 13.41 34.68 -4.11
C ALA A 582 14.60 33.70 -4.32
N TRP A 583 14.35 32.45 -4.50
CA TRP A 583 15.33 31.35 -4.70
C TRP A 583 15.41 30.85 -6.15
N GLY A 584 14.70 31.48 -7.07
CA GLY A 584 14.66 31.10 -8.47
C GLY A 584 13.62 30.02 -8.81
N HIS A 585 13.45 29.01 -7.95
CA HIS A 585 12.50 27.93 -8.10
C HIS A 585 11.63 27.77 -6.85
N TYR A 586 10.52 27.03 -6.95
CA TYR A 586 9.81 26.60 -5.75
C TYR A 586 10.66 25.59 -4.98
N PRO A 587 10.78 25.76 -3.66
CA PRO A 587 11.38 24.73 -2.83
C PRO A 587 10.61 23.40 -2.98
N ILE A 588 11.32 22.31 -3.11
CA ILE A 588 10.74 20.97 -3.06
C ILE A 588 11.42 20.16 -1.98
N PHE A 589 10.64 19.43 -1.24
CA PHE A 589 11.12 18.58 -0.16
C PHE A 589 10.57 17.17 -0.33
N THR A 590 11.42 16.19 -0.14
CA THR A 590 10.99 14.80 -0.15
C THR A 590 10.16 14.51 1.10
N ASP A 591 8.89 14.16 0.90
CA ASP A 591 7.96 13.84 1.96
C ASP A 591 8.03 12.37 2.33
N VAL A 592 7.87 11.49 1.36
CA VAL A 592 7.89 10.04 1.52
C VAL A 592 8.49 9.39 0.28
N ILE A 593 9.21 8.30 0.47
CA ILE A 593 9.60 7.38 -0.61
C ILE A 593 8.92 6.04 -0.34
N ALA A 594 8.14 5.55 -1.28
CA ALA A 594 7.42 4.29 -1.18
C ALA A 594 7.04 3.78 -2.56
N ASP A 595 6.90 2.46 -2.71
CA ASP A 595 6.38 1.84 -3.93
C ASP A 595 7.10 2.28 -5.22
N GLY A 596 8.43 2.40 -5.16
CA GLY A 596 9.22 2.89 -6.29
C GLY A 596 8.99 4.36 -6.67
N LYS A 597 8.41 5.17 -5.77
CA LYS A 597 8.03 6.56 -6.01
C LYS A 597 8.59 7.49 -4.96
N VAL A 598 8.91 8.71 -5.37
CA VAL A 598 9.28 9.83 -4.49
C VAL A 598 8.13 10.83 -4.49
N TYR A 599 7.56 11.08 -3.31
CA TYR A 599 6.53 12.08 -3.10
C TYR A 599 7.17 13.37 -2.60
N LEU A 600 6.91 14.46 -3.30
CA LEU A 600 7.51 15.77 -3.05
C LEU A 600 6.42 16.79 -2.72
N GLY A 601 6.65 17.58 -1.68
CA GLY A 601 5.81 18.71 -1.33
C GLY A 601 6.55 20.04 -1.42
N THR A 602 5.80 21.12 -1.52
CA THR A 602 6.32 22.49 -1.42
C THR A 602 5.84 23.11 -0.13
N THR A 603 6.76 23.67 0.63
CA THR A 603 6.44 24.39 1.87
C THR A 603 7.46 25.50 2.11
N GLU A 604 7.10 26.50 2.89
CA GLU A 604 7.96 27.60 3.29
C GLU A 604 7.56 28.11 4.68
N HIS A 605 8.52 28.33 5.50
CA HIS A 605 8.32 28.77 6.87
C HIS A 605 8.52 30.29 7.07
N SER A 606 9.33 30.94 6.22
CA SER A 606 9.75 32.32 6.45
C SER A 606 8.58 33.31 6.41
N PRO A 607 8.29 34.06 7.48
CA PRO A 607 7.16 34.98 7.51
C PRO A 607 7.24 36.11 6.48
N GLY A 608 8.43 36.37 5.95
CA GLY A 608 8.66 37.38 4.93
C GLY A 608 8.60 36.88 3.50
N SER A 609 8.41 35.57 3.31
CA SER A 609 8.36 34.96 1.97
C SER A 609 7.11 35.36 1.20
N PRO A 610 7.21 35.50 -0.13
CA PRO A 610 6.03 35.60 -0.98
C PRO A 610 5.15 34.37 -0.78
N PHE A 611 3.85 34.58 -0.88
CA PHE A 611 2.91 33.49 -0.95
C PHE A 611 3.00 32.83 -2.33
N TYR A 612 3.38 31.57 -2.39
CA TYR A 612 3.53 30.85 -3.65
C TYR A 612 2.15 30.48 -4.21
N LYS A 613 1.91 30.82 -5.47
CA LYS A 613 0.72 30.43 -6.21
C LYS A 613 1.01 29.18 -6.98
N ASP A 614 0.01 28.29 -7.06
CA ASP A 614 0.08 27.07 -7.87
C ASP A 614 1.25 26.14 -7.55
N SER A 615 1.71 26.15 -6.29
CA SER A 615 2.66 25.13 -5.86
C SER A 615 2.03 23.73 -5.95
N GLN A 616 2.87 22.72 -6.16
CA GLN A 616 2.43 21.37 -6.47
C GLN A 616 2.98 20.37 -5.46
N TYR A 617 2.15 19.41 -5.09
CA TYR A 617 2.60 18.07 -4.72
C TYR A 617 2.97 17.30 -5.98
N ARG A 618 3.99 16.48 -5.93
CA ARG A 618 4.55 15.78 -7.07
C ARG A 618 4.85 14.33 -6.71
N CYS A 619 4.61 13.45 -7.63
CA CYS A 619 5.01 12.04 -7.55
C CYS A 619 5.95 11.76 -8.72
N VAL A 620 7.13 11.27 -8.39
CA VAL A 620 8.22 11.03 -9.34
C VAL A 620 8.65 9.57 -9.20
N ASP A 621 8.93 8.92 -10.34
CA ASP A 621 9.50 7.58 -10.34
C ASP A 621 10.89 7.61 -9.68
N ALA A 622 11.10 6.76 -8.69
CA ALA A 622 12.31 6.76 -7.87
C ALA A 622 13.55 6.28 -8.64
N TYR A 623 13.39 5.53 -9.71
CA TYR A 623 14.50 4.96 -10.48
C TYR A 623 14.88 5.80 -11.68
N THR A 624 13.91 6.46 -12.31
CA THR A 624 14.10 7.19 -13.57
C THR A 624 14.04 8.71 -13.42
N GLY A 625 13.42 9.23 -12.38
CA GLY A 625 13.15 10.65 -12.22
C GLY A 625 12.00 11.18 -13.10
N GLU A 626 11.23 10.31 -13.76
CA GLU A 626 10.08 10.71 -14.54
C GLU A 626 8.94 11.17 -13.62
N GLU A 627 8.29 12.28 -13.98
CA GLU A 627 7.10 12.77 -13.30
C GLU A 627 5.91 11.84 -13.60
N LEU A 628 5.35 11.23 -12.56
CA LEU A 628 4.17 10.37 -12.69
C LEU A 628 2.89 11.20 -12.65
N TRP A 629 2.81 12.12 -11.69
CA TRP A 629 1.68 13.04 -11.57
C TRP A 629 2.00 14.24 -10.66
N THR A 630 1.18 15.27 -10.82
CA THR A 630 1.22 16.46 -9.96
C THR A 630 -0.18 16.87 -9.52
N MET A 631 -0.28 17.64 -8.45
CA MET A 631 -1.52 18.21 -7.96
C MET A 631 -1.24 19.49 -7.16
N MET A 632 -2.03 20.53 -7.35
CA MET A 632 -1.88 21.77 -6.63
C MET A 632 -1.96 21.54 -5.12
N GLY A 633 -0.96 21.98 -4.39
CA GLY A 633 -0.93 21.89 -2.94
C GLY A 633 0.21 22.66 -2.31
N TRP A 634 -0.01 23.04 -1.06
CA TRP A 634 0.97 23.69 -0.21
C TRP A 634 1.06 22.92 1.10
N GLY A 635 2.23 22.37 1.39
CA GLY A 635 2.47 21.57 2.59
C GLY A 635 2.56 22.36 3.87
N THR A 636 2.46 21.66 4.99
CA THR A 636 2.62 22.21 6.33
C THR A 636 4.01 21.92 6.87
N GLY A 637 4.60 22.88 7.55
CA GLY A 637 5.60 22.61 8.56
C GLY A 637 6.99 22.16 8.17
N MET A 638 7.75 23.06 7.65
CA MET A 638 9.14 22.88 7.26
C MET A 638 10.10 22.39 8.37
N TYR A 639 9.84 22.67 9.64
CA TYR A 639 10.83 22.39 10.70
C TYR A 639 10.61 21.11 11.48
N VAL A 640 9.44 20.50 11.42
CA VAL A 640 9.05 19.47 12.40
C VAL A 640 8.65 18.15 11.76
N GLY A 641 9.03 17.93 10.53
CA GLY A 641 8.61 16.79 9.75
C GLY A 641 7.31 17.07 9.02
N GLN A 642 7.24 16.57 7.84
CA GLN A 642 6.06 16.62 7.03
C GLN A 642 5.04 15.64 7.59
N SER A 643 3.79 15.96 7.34
CA SER A 643 2.66 15.22 7.91
C SER A 643 2.02 14.31 6.87
N ASP A 644 2.60 14.30 5.68
CA ASP A 644 2.06 13.56 4.55
C ASP A 644 2.30 12.05 4.72
N ILE A 645 1.33 11.27 4.31
CA ILE A 645 1.27 9.83 4.56
C ILE A 645 1.08 9.10 3.25
N VAL A 646 1.89 8.08 3.00
CA VAL A 646 1.63 7.07 1.98
C VAL A 646 1.34 5.77 2.71
N ALA A 647 0.14 5.24 2.57
CA ALA A 647 -0.27 4.01 3.24
C ALA A 647 -1.47 3.36 2.56
N ASP A 648 -1.53 2.04 2.52
CA ASP A 648 -2.66 1.25 2.00
C ASP A 648 -3.09 1.63 0.56
N GLY A 649 -2.18 2.11 -0.27
CA GLY A 649 -2.46 2.58 -1.63
C GLY A 649 -2.94 4.03 -1.72
N PHE A 650 -2.89 4.78 -0.62
CA PHE A 650 -3.35 6.17 -0.55
C PHE A 650 -2.21 7.12 -0.19
N PHE A 651 -2.29 8.35 -0.71
CA PHE A 651 -1.51 9.49 -0.28
C PHE A 651 -2.43 10.49 0.42
N VAL A 652 -2.15 10.79 1.69
CA VAL A 652 -2.96 11.67 2.52
C VAL A 652 -2.14 12.87 2.96
N PHE A 653 -2.66 14.05 2.73
CA PHE A 653 -1.97 15.30 3.08
C PHE A 653 -2.94 16.42 3.48
N LEU A 654 -2.45 17.40 4.22
CA LEU A 654 -3.18 18.63 4.50
C LEU A 654 -2.75 19.72 3.51
N ASN A 655 -3.69 20.19 2.70
CA ASN A 655 -3.45 21.31 1.80
C ASN A 655 -3.67 22.65 2.53
N CYS A 656 -2.61 23.42 2.73
CA CYS A 656 -2.68 24.73 3.39
C CYS A 656 -3.35 25.82 2.56
N TYR A 657 -3.63 25.60 1.28
CA TYR A 657 -4.38 26.56 0.48
C TYR A 657 -5.83 26.69 0.94
N ASP A 658 -6.44 25.60 1.36
CA ASP A 658 -7.84 25.56 1.78
C ASP A 658 -8.07 24.88 3.14
N MET A 659 -7.00 24.45 3.80
CA MET A 659 -7.03 23.76 5.09
C MET A 659 -7.90 22.50 5.10
N LYS A 660 -7.93 21.79 3.97
CA LYS A 660 -8.58 20.49 3.84
C LYS A 660 -7.55 19.36 3.85
N ILE A 661 -7.91 18.27 4.49
CA ILE A 661 -7.21 16.99 4.34
C ILE A 661 -7.70 16.36 3.04
N TYR A 662 -6.78 15.93 2.20
CA TYR A 662 -7.04 15.24 0.96
C TYR A 662 -6.57 13.80 1.05
N CYS A 663 -7.36 12.88 0.52
CA CYS A 663 -6.98 11.49 0.33
C CYS A 663 -6.95 11.18 -1.17
N VAL A 664 -5.79 10.82 -1.67
CA VAL A 664 -5.54 10.49 -3.07
C VAL A 664 -5.35 8.98 -3.18
N GLY A 665 -6.02 8.36 -4.15
CA GLY A 665 -5.91 6.92 -4.34
C GLY A 665 -6.80 6.40 -5.46
N LYS A 666 -6.69 5.12 -5.76
CA LYS A 666 -7.51 4.46 -6.78
C LYS A 666 -8.95 4.31 -6.28
N GLY A 667 -9.90 4.91 -7.02
CA GLY A 667 -11.30 4.99 -6.62
C GLY A 667 -12.23 4.03 -7.38
N PRO A 668 -13.45 3.84 -6.88
CA PRO A 668 -14.46 3.04 -7.57
C PRO A 668 -15.05 3.81 -8.75
N SER A 669 -15.45 3.09 -9.77
CA SER A 669 -16.22 3.62 -10.91
C SER A 669 -17.55 2.90 -11.05
N ALA A 670 -18.47 3.51 -11.79
CA ALA A 670 -19.73 2.87 -12.15
C ALA A 670 -20.00 3.05 -13.66
N THR A 671 -20.32 1.94 -14.31
CA THR A 671 -20.69 1.93 -15.72
C THR A 671 -22.21 1.78 -15.87
N SER A 672 -22.78 2.46 -16.85
CA SER A 672 -24.16 2.26 -17.31
C SER A 672 -24.18 1.91 -18.79
N VAL A 673 -25.18 1.14 -19.23
CA VAL A 673 -25.34 0.80 -20.66
C VAL A 673 -26.80 0.66 -21.04
N THR A 674 -27.12 1.12 -22.23
CA THR A 674 -28.43 0.91 -22.91
C THR A 674 -28.18 0.60 -24.37
N ALA A 675 -29.06 -0.18 -24.98
CA ALA A 675 -29.06 -0.46 -26.40
C ALA A 675 -30.39 0.08 -27.02
N GLY A 676 -30.28 0.73 -28.11
CA GLY A 676 -31.46 1.34 -28.77
C GLY A 676 -31.46 1.15 -30.30
N PRO A 677 -32.63 0.73 -30.87
CA PRO A 677 -33.87 0.35 -30.21
C PRO A 677 -33.72 -0.98 -29.41
N GLU A 678 -34.45 -1.14 -28.29
CA GLU A 678 -34.43 -2.37 -27.49
C GLU A 678 -34.94 -3.61 -28.27
N VAL A 679 -35.79 -3.35 -29.29
CA VAL A 679 -36.19 -4.36 -30.26
C VAL A 679 -35.75 -3.83 -31.63
N SER A 680 -34.90 -4.54 -32.30
CA SER A 680 -34.37 -4.21 -33.63
C SER A 680 -34.74 -5.31 -34.63
N VAL A 681 -34.51 -5.04 -35.91
CA VAL A 681 -34.69 -6.01 -37.00
C VAL A 681 -33.32 -6.40 -37.52
N HIS A 682 -33.11 -7.68 -37.78
CA HIS A 682 -31.86 -8.18 -38.36
C HIS A 682 -31.46 -7.41 -39.62
N GLY A 683 -30.18 -7.03 -39.73
CA GLY A 683 -29.68 -6.15 -40.79
C GLY A 683 -29.82 -4.64 -40.48
N SER A 684 -30.26 -4.28 -39.26
CA SER A 684 -30.33 -2.90 -38.80
C SER A 684 -29.27 -2.62 -37.72
N SER A 685 -28.68 -1.45 -37.78
CA SER A 685 -27.74 -0.99 -36.77
C SER A 685 -28.42 -0.66 -35.44
N VAL A 686 -27.81 -1.06 -34.37
CA VAL A 686 -28.18 -0.78 -32.96
C VAL A 686 -27.17 0.20 -32.38
N LEU A 687 -27.63 1.22 -31.70
CA LEU A 687 -26.79 2.15 -30.96
C LEU A 687 -26.67 1.70 -29.49
N VAL A 688 -25.49 1.34 -29.09
CA VAL A 688 -25.12 1.13 -27.67
C VAL A 688 -24.60 2.44 -27.13
N LYS A 689 -25.13 2.87 -25.99
CA LYS A 689 -24.69 4.08 -25.29
C LYS A 689 -24.72 3.87 -23.78
N GLY A 690 -23.89 4.62 -23.08
CA GLY A 690 -23.84 4.57 -21.64
C GLY A 690 -22.94 5.65 -21.07
N SER A 691 -22.60 5.50 -19.83
CA SER A 691 -21.68 6.40 -19.15
C SER A 691 -20.77 5.63 -18.20
N VAL A 692 -19.60 6.21 -17.94
CA VAL A 692 -18.72 5.80 -16.83
C VAL A 692 -18.55 6.98 -15.91
N THR A 693 -18.85 6.77 -14.64
CA THR A 693 -18.79 7.79 -13.60
C THR A 693 -17.83 7.39 -12.50
N ASP A 694 -17.21 8.38 -11.90
CA ASP A 694 -16.48 8.29 -10.64
C ASP A 694 -17.51 8.25 -9.50
N ILE A 695 -17.42 7.24 -8.64
CA ILE A 695 -18.26 7.08 -7.46
C ILE A 695 -17.45 7.05 -6.16
N ALA A 696 -16.25 7.64 -6.17
CA ALA A 696 -15.50 7.88 -4.95
C ALA A 696 -16.33 8.73 -3.97
N ALA A 697 -16.09 8.58 -2.68
CA ALA A 697 -16.89 9.25 -1.64
C ALA A 697 -16.93 10.77 -1.81
N GLY A 698 -15.83 11.38 -2.28
CA GLY A 698 -15.75 12.81 -2.56
C GLY A 698 -16.75 13.29 -3.61
N THR A 699 -17.13 12.45 -4.57
CA THR A 699 -18.08 12.82 -5.63
C THR A 699 -19.52 12.95 -5.13
N THR A 700 -19.81 12.37 -3.97
CA THR A 700 -21.12 12.45 -3.31
C THR A 700 -21.22 13.57 -2.28
N GLN A 701 -20.11 14.27 -2.01
CA GLN A 701 -20.12 15.45 -1.13
C GLN A 701 -20.95 16.57 -1.76
N ASP A 702 -21.55 17.41 -0.90
CA ASP A 702 -22.55 18.41 -1.30
C ASP A 702 -22.12 19.29 -2.48
N GLU A 703 -20.86 19.75 -2.47
CA GLU A 703 -20.34 20.59 -3.54
C GLU A 703 -20.32 19.88 -4.90
N GLN A 704 -19.90 18.61 -4.92
CA GLN A 704 -19.80 17.84 -6.17
C GLN A 704 -21.18 17.37 -6.64
N SER A 705 -22.00 16.90 -5.73
CA SER A 705 -23.38 16.49 -6.04
C SER A 705 -24.21 17.63 -6.65
N ALA A 706 -24.02 18.85 -6.15
CA ALA A 706 -24.69 20.02 -6.71
C ALA A 706 -24.21 20.39 -8.12
N ARG A 707 -22.92 20.20 -8.39
CA ARG A 707 -22.31 20.52 -9.70
C ARG A 707 -22.57 19.44 -10.76
N PHE A 708 -22.67 18.18 -10.36
CA PHE A 708 -22.79 17.01 -11.22
C PHE A 708 -24.01 16.16 -10.88
N PRO A 709 -25.22 16.61 -11.21
CA PRO A 709 -26.45 15.90 -10.83
C PRO A 709 -26.61 14.53 -11.52
N ASN A 710 -25.86 14.27 -12.58
CA ASN A 710 -25.84 12.99 -13.31
C ASN A 710 -24.63 12.09 -12.92
N GLY A 711 -23.90 12.44 -11.87
CA GLY A 711 -22.64 11.83 -11.48
C GLY A 711 -21.43 12.53 -12.08
N VAL A 712 -20.29 12.42 -11.38
CA VAL A 712 -19.02 12.95 -11.85
C VAL A 712 -18.46 12.04 -12.95
N PRO A 713 -18.11 12.56 -14.13
CA PRO A 713 -17.49 11.76 -15.18
C PRO A 713 -16.17 11.13 -14.76
N ALA A 714 -15.97 9.85 -15.08
CA ALA A 714 -14.64 9.24 -15.03
C ALA A 714 -13.80 9.71 -16.23
N VAL A 715 -12.57 10.15 -15.95
CA VAL A 715 -11.66 10.68 -16.98
C VAL A 715 -10.38 9.85 -17.06
N SER A 716 -9.66 9.96 -18.19
CA SER A 716 -8.39 9.26 -18.39
C SER A 716 -7.32 9.74 -17.39
N ASP A 717 -6.31 8.89 -17.14
CA ASP A 717 -5.22 9.20 -16.22
C ASP A 717 -4.46 10.47 -16.63
N GLU A 718 -4.29 10.72 -17.93
CA GLU A 718 -3.63 11.94 -18.44
C GLU A 718 -4.44 13.21 -18.15
N SER A 719 -5.75 13.10 -18.00
CA SER A 719 -6.62 14.23 -17.67
C SER A 719 -6.76 14.46 -16.17
N MET A 720 -6.28 13.52 -15.34
CA MET A 720 -6.65 13.41 -13.92
C MET A 720 -6.21 14.62 -13.09
N SER A 721 -4.96 15.07 -13.20
CA SER A 721 -4.47 16.23 -12.43
C SER A 721 -5.37 17.45 -12.55
N GLY A 722 -5.53 17.93 -13.79
CA GLY A 722 -6.34 19.13 -14.04
C GLY A 722 -7.83 18.92 -13.73
N TRP A 723 -8.34 17.69 -13.88
CA TRP A 723 -9.70 17.35 -13.54
C TRP A 723 -9.96 17.42 -12.04
N MET A 724 -9.06 16.85 -11.20
CA MET A 724 -9.17 16.91 -9.75
C MET A 724 -9.00 18.32 -9.20
N GLU A 725 -8.08 19.11 -9.76
CA GLU A 725 -7.93 20.53 -9.41
C GLU A 725 -9.19 21.34 -9.74
N TYR A 726 -9.85 21.05 -10.86
CA TYR A 726 -11.15 21.64 -11.21
C TYR A 726 -12.26 21.22 -10.25
N LEU A 727 -12.32 19.94 -9.88
CA LEU A 727 -13.34 19.43 -8.98
C LEU A 727 -13.20 20.00 -7.55
N TYR A 728 -11.99 19.98 -6.99
CA TYR A 728 -11.77 20.21 -5.58
C TYR A 728 -11.04 21.49 -5.22
N MET A 729 -10.31 22.10 -6.17
CA MET A 729 -9.39 23.21 -5.88
C MET A 729 -9.74 24.50 -6.64
N GLN A 730 -10.96 24.63 -7.11
CA GLN A 730 -11.51 25.83 -7.79
C GLN A 730 -10.70 26.30 -9.02
N LYS A 731 -9.96 25.42 -9.65
CA LYS A 731 -9.32 25.70 -10.94
C LYS A 731 -10.34 25.72 -12.07
N PRO A 732 -10.07 26.40 -13.18
CA PRO A 732 -10.95 26.34 -14.36
C PRO A 732 -11.04 24.92 -14.93
N LYS A 733 -12.22 24.59 -15.52
CA LYS A 733 -12.38 23.30 -16.22
C LYS A 733 -11.32 23.18 -17.31
N PRO A 734 -10.55 22.08 -17.35
CA PRO A 734 -9.57 21.85 -18.42
C PRO A 734 -10.25 21.80 -19.77
N THR A 735 -9.59 22.32 -20.80
CA THR A 735 -10.15 22.38 -22.17
C THR A 735 -10.00 21.08 -22.94
N SER A 736 -9.10 20.19 -22.50
CA SER A 736 -8.80 18.92 -23.17
C SER A 736 -8.97 17.76 -22.19
N VAL A 737 -10.24 17.48 -21.80
CA VAL A 737 -10.54 16.32 -20.95
C VAL A 737 -10.91 15.15 -21.84
N THR A 738 -10.25 14.03 -21.65
CA THR A 738 -10.57 12.76 -22.29
C THR A 738 -11.19 11.83 -21.25
N GLY A 739 -12.27 11.14 -21.60
CA GLY A 739 -12.87 10.12 -20.76
C GLY A 739 -12.10 8.80 -20.82
N VAL A 740 -12.64 7.77 -20.22
CA VAL A 740 -12.04 6.43 -20.16
C VAL A 740 -12.44 5.57 -21.35
N GLU A 741 -11.60 4.59 -21.71
CA GLU A 741 -11.93 3.59 -22.72
C GLU A 741 -12.94 2.58 -22.18
N VAL A 742 -13.92 2.21 -23.03
CA VAL A 742 -14.96 1.24 -22.71
C VAL A 742 -14.98 0.15 -23.78
N VAL A 743 -14.90 -1.08 -23.37
CA VAL A 743 -15.04 -2.26 -24.22
C VAL A 743 -16.50 -2.66 -24.28
N ILE A 744 -17.04 -2.82 -25.48
CA ILE A 744 -18.40 -3.28 -25.68
C ILE A 744 -18.35 -4.70 -26.23
N SER A 745 -18.98 -5.61 -25.50
CA SER A 745 -19.10 -7.02 -25.88
C SER A 745 -20.55 -7.45 -25.92
N VAL A 746 -20.83 -8.51 -26.60
CA VAL A 746 -22.15 -9.12 -26.65
C VAL A 746 -22.08 -10.62 -26.36
N LEU A 747 -23.14 -11.11 -25.74
CA LEU A 747 -23.48 -12.53 -25.72
C LEU A 747 -24.62 -12.71 -26.70
N ASP A 748 -24.38 -13.47 -27.78
CA ASP A 748 -25.34 -13.70 -28.85
C ASP A 748 -26.40 -14.76 -28.48
N PRO A 749 -27.46 -14.95 -29.29
CA PRO A 749 -28.48 -15.99 -29.03
C PRO A 749 -27.95 -17.44 -29.02
N ASN A 750 -26.75 -17.66 -29.56
CA ASN A 750 -26.07 -18.97 -29.57
C ASN A 750 -25.12 -19.15 -28.40
N ASN A 751 -25.11 -18.22 -27.42
CA ASN A 751 -24.20 -18.15 -26.30
C ASN A 751 -22.73 -17.93 -26.68
N ASN A 752 -22.42 -17.31 -27.81
CA ASN A 752 -21.08 -16.87 -28.12
C ASN A 752 -20.85 -15.46 -27.53
N SER A 753 -19.76 -15.29 -26.80
CA SER A 753 -19.34 -13.99 -26.29
C SER A 753 -18.22 -13.42 -27.17
N TYR A 754 -18.37 -12.19 -27.65
CA TYR A 754 -17.34 -11.52 -28.44
C TYR A 754 -17.40 -10.01 -28.29
N GLU A 755 -16.24 -9.37 -28.45
CA GLU A 755 -16.10 -7.92 -28.47
C GLU A 755 -16.63 -7.36 -29.81
N ILE A 756 -17.50 -6.36 -29.73
CA ILE A 756 -18.03 -5.65 -30.92
C ILE A 756 -17.31 -4.34 -31.18
N GLY A 757 -16.51 -3.87 -30.24
CA GLY A 757 -15.65 -2.71 -30.39
C GLY A 757 -15.30 -2.02 -29.08
N ARG A 758 -14.39 -1.05 -29.20
CA ARG A 758 -13.94 -0.17 -28.12
C ARG A 758 -14.32 1.25 -28.44
N THR A 759 -14.61 2.04 -27.44
CA THR A 759 -14.95 3.44 -27.57
C THR A 759 -14.46 4.23 -26.37
N THR A 760 -14.10 5.50 -26.55
CA THR A 760 -13.70 6.37 -25.45
C THR A 760 -14.87 7.24 -25.03
N ALA A 761 -15.10 7.36 -23.73
CA ALA A 761 -16.09 8.27 -23.18
C ALA A 761 -15.72 9.73 -23.45
N ASP A 762 -16.70 10.59 -23.62
CA ASP A 762 -16.48 12.03 -23.77
C ASP A 762 -16.20 12.71 -22.40
N ALA A 763 -15.93 14.00 -22.40
CA ALA A 763 -15.63 14.78 -21.19
C ALA A 763 -16.78 14.85 -20.16
N ASP A 764 -17.96 14.41 -20.55
CA ASP A 764 -19.14 14.30 -19.68
C ASP A 764 -19.40 12.83 -19.27
N GLY A 765 -18.47 11.93 -19.60
CA GLY A 765 -18.48 10.51 -19.23
C GLY A 765 -19.33 9.62 -20.13
N PHE A 766 -19.91 10.13 -21.23
CA PHE A 766 -20.77 9.35 -22.12
C PHE A 766 -19.99 8.67 -23.23
N PHE A 767 -20.34 7.41 -23.50
CA PHE A 767 -19.80 6.65 -24.64
C PHE A 767 -20.92 6.20 -25.59
N ARG A 768 -20.54 5.92 -26.85
CA ARG A 768 -21.45 5.47 -27.91
C ARG A 768 -20.72 4.57 -28.88
N LEU A 769 -21.39 3.46 -29.27
CA LEU A 769 -20.92 2.55 -30.30
C LEU A 769 -22.12 2.03 -31.09
N SER A 770 -22.02 1.97 -32.42
CA SER A 770 -23.02 1.37 -33.27
C SER A 770 -22.54 0.02 -33.76
N PHE A 771 -23.39 -1.00 -33.71
CA PHE A 771 -23.07 -2.32 -34.24
C PHE A 771 -24.32 -2.91 -34.97
N GLU A 772 -24.09 -3.85 -35.87
CA GLU A 772 -25.12 -4.59 -36.55
C GLU A 772 -25.13 -6.04 -36.04
N PRO A 773 -26.20 -6.51 -35.38
CA PRO A 773 -26.30 -7.88 -34.88
C PRO A 773 -26.28 -8.91 -36.01
N GLU A 774 -25.45 -9.96 -35.84
CA GLU A 774 -25.21 -10.96 -36.90
C GLU A 774 -26.36 -11.97 -37.10
N VAL A 775 -27.10 -12.26 -36.04
CA VAL A 775 -28.17 -13.25 -36.02
C VAL A 775 -29.42 -12.75 -35.29
N PRO A 776 -30.62 -13.20 -35.65
CA PRO A 776 -31.82 -12.89 -34.87
C PRO A 776 -31.84 -13.61 -33.51
N GLY A 777 -32.45 -12.98 -32.50
CA GLY A 777 -32.64 -13.53 -31.18
C GLY A 777 -32.30 -12.55 -30.06
N GLU A 778 -32.19 -13.03 -28.86
CA GLU A 778 -31.87 -12.23 -27.66
C GLU A 778 -30.36 -12.09 -27.50
N TYR A 779 -29.89 -10.85 -27.36
CA TYR A 779 -28.52 -10.49 -27.05
C TYR A 779 -28.43 -9.92 -25.64
N THR A 780 -27.35 -10.21 -24.93
CA THR A 780 -26.91 -9.41 -23.78
C THR A 780 -25.77 -8.52 -24.26
N VAL A 781 -25.96 -7.22 -24.18
CA VAL A 781 -24.92 -6.21 -24.46
C VAL A 781 -24.25 -5.84 -23.17
N ILE A 782 -22.94 -5.86 -23.15
CA ILE A 782 -22.11 -5.64 -21.96
C ILE A 782 -21.13 -4.52 -22.28
N ALA A 783 -21.11 -3.49 -21.44
CA ALA A 783 -20.11 -2.45 -21.47
C ALA A 783 -19.18 -2.61 -20.27
N THR A 784 -17.90 -2.71 -20.53
CA THR A 784 -16.86 -2.92 -19.51
C THR A 784 -15.85 -1.79 -19.60
N PHE A 785 -15.67 -1.09 -18.50
CA PHE A 785 -14.49 -0.30 -18.23
C PHE A 785 -13.51 -1.19 -17.46
N GLU A 786 -12.36 -1.48 -18.08
CA GLU A 786 -11.37 -2.42 -17.52
C GLU A 786 -10.61 -1.86 -16.31
N GLY A 787 -10.79 -0.59 -15.98
CA GLY A 787 -10.06 0.13 -14.95
C GLY A 787 -8.88 0.91 -15.52
N SER A 788 -8.27 1.74 -14.69
CA SER A 788 -7.08 2.53 -15.00
C SER A 788 -6.22 2.68 -13.74
N GLU A 789 -5.20 3.51 -13.77
CA GLU A 789 -4.45 3.83 -12.55
C GLU A 789 -5.30 4.58 -11.52
N SER A 790 -6.29 5.36 -12.00
CA SER A 790 -7.19 6.17 -11.17
C SER A 790 -8.40 5.41 -10.65
N TYR A 791 -8.88 4.42 -11.39
CA TYR A 791 -10.18 3.78 -11.12
C TYR A 791 -10.11 2.26 -11.14
N TRP A 792 -10.89 1.63 -10.27
CA TRP A 792 -11.22 0.22 -10.37
C TRP A 792 -12.16 -0.04 -11.54
N ALA A 793 -12.11 -1.27 -12.07
CA ALA A 793 -12.97 -1.70 -13.16
C ALA A 793 -14.47 -1.65 -12.78
N SER A 794 -15.30 -1.43 -13.77
CA SER A 794 -16.76 -1.53 -13.62
C SER A 794 -17.41 -1.99 -14.91
N GLN A 795 -18.61 -2.56 -14.81
CA GLN A 795 -19.37 -2.99 -15.98
C GLN A 795 -20.88 -2.87 -15.78
N ALA A 796 -21.58 -2.86 -16.89
CA ALA A 796 -23.03 -2.91 -16.91
C ALA A 796 -23.51 -3.77 -18.11
N LYS A 797 -24.73 -4.29 -18.00
CA LYS A 797 -25.33 -5.08 -19.06
C LYS A 797 -26.76 -4.64 -19.35
N THR A 798 -27.18 -4.82 -20.58
CA THR A 798 -28.57 -4.61 -21.02
C THR A 798 -28.99 -5.68 -22.01
N ALA A 799 -30.28 -5.89 -22.18
CA ALA A 799 -30.83 -6.82 -23.17
C ALA A 799 -31.18 -6.10 -24.49
N LEU A 800 -31.10 -6.85 -25.58
CA LEU A 800 -31.50 -6.42 -26.93
C LEU A 800 -32.17 -7.60 -27.62
N CYS A 801 -33.36 -7.39 -28.18
CA CYS A 801 -34.04 -8.38 -29.01
C CYS A 801 -33.88 -8.03 -30.49
N VAL A 802 -33.47 -9.00 -31.31
CA VAL A 802 -33.37 -8.84 -32.77
C VAL A 802 -34.36 -9.77 -33.45
N GLU A 803 -35.37 -9.19 -34.07
CA GLU A 803 -36.39 -9.92 -34.84
C GLU A 803 -35.87 -10.29 -36.22
N GLU A 804 -36.40 -11.33 -36.81
CA GLU A 804 -36.13 -11.68 -38.20
C GLU A 804 -36.57 -10.52 -39.14
N ALA A 805 -35.75 -10.24 -40.14
CA ALA A 805 -36.15 -9.25 -41.16
C ALA A 805 -37.45 -9.67 -41.84
N PRO A 806 -38.42 -8.76 -41.99
CA PRO A 806 -39.64 -9.06 -42.75
C PRO A 806 -39.27 -9.68 -44.08
N ALA A 807 -39.95 -10.77 -44.44
CA ALA A 807 -39.79 -11.33 -45.79
C ALA A 807 -39.96 -10.22 -46.83
N ALA A 808 -39.02 -10.12 -47.77
CA ALA A 808 -39.11 -9.16 -48.83
C ALA A 808 -40.47 -9.29 -49.52
N THR A 809 -41.28 -8.26 -49.51
CA THR A 809 -42.52 -8.24 -50.25
C THR A 809 -42.15 -8.59 -51.69
N PRO A 810 -42.72 -9.66 -52.28
CA PRO A 810 -42.38 -10.00 -53.66
C PRO A 810 -42.66 -8.76 -54.50
N GLU A 811 -41.69 -8.38 -55.34
CA GLU A 811 -41.88 -7.31 -56.28
C GLU A 811 -43.21 -7.54 -57.02
N PRO A 812 -44.09 -6.53 -57.05
CA PRO A 812 -45.35 -6.73 -57.73
C PRO A 812 -45.03 -7.21 -59.13
N THR A 813 -45.51 -8.44 -59.45
CA THR A 813 -45.40 -8.98 -60.83
C THR A 813 -45.88 -7.87 -61.80
N PRO A 814 -45.06 -7.48 -62.75
CA PRO A 814 -45.46 -6.40 -63.64
C PRO A 814 -46.82 -6.78 -64.20
N ILE A 815 -47.82 -5.94 -63.95
CA ILE A 815 -49.16 -6.15 -64.44
C ILE A 815 -49.01 -6.28 -65.95
N PRO A 816 -49.46 -7.39 -66.62
CA PRO A 816 -49.33 -7.54 -68.05
C PRO A 816 -50.02 -6.35 -68.70
N ALA A 817 -49.35 -5.68 -69.66
CA ALA A 817 -49.81 -4.49 -70.30
C ALA A 817 -51.27 -4.73 -70.80
N SER A 818 -52.17 -3.86 -70.37
CA SER A 818 -53.56 -4.02 -70.70
C SER A 818 -53.74 -3.97 -72.24
N ALA A 819 -54.74 -4.67 -72.78
CA ALA A 819 -55.03 -4.59 -74.24
C ALA A 819 -55.17 -3.14 -74.70
N ALA A 820 -55.57 -2.22 -73.84
CA ALA A 820 -55.59 -0.78 -74.06
C ALA A 820 -54.16 -0.23 -74.27
N ASP A 821 -53.19 -0.60 -73.54
CA ASP A 821 -51.82 -0.10 -73.65
C ASP A 821 -51.12 -0.67 -74.92
N LEU A 822 -51.47 -1.89 -75.32
CA LEU A 822 -50.90 -2.57 -76.48
C LEU A 822 -51.49 -2.05 -77.77
N TYR A 823 -52.77 -1.66 -77.76
CA TYR A 823 -53.48 -1.33 -78.98
C TYR A 823 -53.91 0.16 -79.10
N LEU A 824 -53.86 0.94 -78.01
CA LEU A 824 -54.29 2.33 -78.02
C LEU A 824 -53.39 3.22 -78.92
N VAL A 825 -52.09 3.08 -78.75
CA VAL A 825 -51.16 3.86 -79.57
C VAL A 825 -51.17 3.43 -81.06
N PRO A 826 -51.07 2.11 -81.38
CA PRO A 826 -51.24 1.70 -82.76
C PRO A 826 -52.59 2.03 -83.35
N GLY A 827 -53.68 1.95 -82.56
CA GLY A 827 -55.03 2.32 -82.98
C GLY A 827 -55.13 3.82 -83.29
N ILE A 828 -54.66 4.69 -82.50
CA ILE A 828 -54.59 6.13 -82.70
C ILE A 828 -53.75 6.47 -83.94
N ALA A 829 -52.59 5.84 -84.08
CA ALA A 829 -51.73 6.01 -85.24
C ALA A 829 -52.41 5.56 -86.49
N GLY A 830 -53.11 4.43 -86.46
CA GLY A 830 -53.95 3.98 -87.61
C GLY A 830 -55.07 4.97 -88.01
N ILE A 831 -55.74 5.54 -87.00
CA ILE A 831 -56.78 6.59 -87.20
C ILE A 831 -56.14 7.81 -87.76
N ILE A 832 -55.01 8.29 -87.27
CA ILE A 832 -54.35 9.49 -87.87
C ILE A 832 -53.92 9.25 -89.29
N VAL A 833 -53.37 8.07 -89.58
CA VAL A 833 -53.03 7.72 -91.00
C VAL A 833 -54.27 7.68 -91.86
N ALA A 834 -55.37 7.08 -91.40
CA ALA A 834 -56.61 7.02 -92.11
C ALA A 834 -57.17 8.46 -92.39
N ILE A 835 -57.16 9.33 -91.40
CA ILE A 835 -57.59 10.73 -91.57
C ILE A 835 -56.66 11.47 -92.56
N ALA A 836 -55.39 11.26 -92.49
CA ALA A 836 -54.42 11.87 -93.42
C ALA A 836 -54.65 11.39 -94.87
N VAL A 837 -54.91 10.09 -95.04
CA VAL A 837 -55.22 9.51 -96.34
C VAL A 837 -56.55 10.07 -96.91
N VAL A 838 -57.63 10.15 -96.13
CA VAL A 838 -58.91 10.74 -96.49
C VAL A 838 -58.74 12.22 -96.80
N GLY A 839 -57.96 12.95 -95.97
CA GLY A 839 -57.61 14.34 -96.20
C GLY A 839 -56.89 14.59 -97.56
N ALA A 840 -55.89 13.72 -97.80
CA ALA A 840 -55.14 13.75 -99.05
C ALA A 840 -56.03 13.44 -100.26
N VAL A 841 -56.92 12.43 -100.13
CA VAL A 841 -57.87 12.08 -101.16
C VAL A 841 -58.87 13.22 -101.41
N LEU A 842 -59.39 13.88 -100.37
CA LEU A 842 -60.29 15.03 -100.51
C LEU A 842 -59.56 16.24 -101.15
N MET A 843 -58.32 16.49 -100.75
CA MET A 843 -57.46 17.51 -101.32
C MET A 843 -57.23 17.24 -102.87
N LEU A 844 -56.97 15.99 -103.19
CA LEU A 844 -56.82 15.59 -104.59
C LEU A 844 -58.14 15.72 -105.40
N MET A 845 -59.29 15.43 -104.76
CA MET A 845 -60.60 15.62 -105.36
C MET A 845 -60.95 17.10 -105.53
N LEU A 846 -60.58 17.94 -104.53
CA LEU A 846 -60.82 19.40 -104.61
C LEU A 846 -59.89 20.10 -105.63
N ARG A 847 -58.77 19.54 -105.97
CA ARG A 847 -57.80 20.06 -106.94
C ARG A 847 -58.18 19.71 -108.41
N LYS A 848 -59.21 18.88 -108.66
CA LYS A 848 -59.78 18.51 -110.01
C LYS A 848 -61.08 19.21 -110.29
N ARG A 849 -61.47 20.18 -109.49
CA ARG A 849 -62.58 21.12 -109.93
C ARG A 849 -62.02 22.45 -110.33
#